data_f9e12a028dcf5be49083e2291a94ef05
#
_entry.id   f9e12a028dcf5be49083e2291a94ef05
#
_cell.length_a   1.000
_cell.length_b   1.000
_cell.length_c   1.000
_cell.angle_alpha   90.00
_cell.angle_beta   90.00
_cell.angle_gamma   90.00
#
_symmetry.space_group_name_H-M   'P 1'
#
loop_
_entity.id
_entity.type
_entity.pdbx_description
1 polymer ?
#
loop_
_entity_poly.entity_id
_entity_poly.type
_entity_poly.pdbx_seq_one_letter_code
_entity_poly.pdbx_strand_id
1 'polypeptide(L)'
;MENDILSYGAFIKNGETEFRLMAPKADMVFLVIFQKYDDETGTEYPMNKTTKGIWSCFLKNAGIGTLYGYRLKGDYLGNDPNVIVADPYSKAAVTQNSYRHVAKSLIVDNNYNWGDDSWVTIDQNDLIIYEMHVRDMTAHSSSGSSIPGTYRGLIDPEQKGGIAHIKEMGVNAVQILPAQDFANVEVPYKDKSAPIYNTWNPYARNHWGYMTTFFFAPETYYGTDGANTPGVWNGIDGRAVSEFKDMVKAFHRENIAVIMDVVYNHVSNYDYHPFKYIDREMYFRLNPKGNYIAHSGCGNDTKTEHSAMRKLILESVKYWMTEYHVDGFRFDLGNLIDPVTRELIIAELKTLNPNVIILAEPWGNGYDPAGFSDMGWASFNDQFRNGVKGQNPIDDLGFIFGSWQGKNSQKSLQRYVTGSLTQSGGQYINVAHSVNYLESHDDHTLGDFIRIGSGQVDENDRISDRLENSLVENDQLTLNKLAALFLLTSQGTTFLHAGQEWARSKVISDTNVPDKKIGKIDHNSYEKDNETNWLNWDEKELNEELVSYYKGLIQIRKNYPEFRHSEPEDYEFVNLGKKIAVAYALDNNIFVAMNGDYKKSLKLNLPVGDWHVLADAERIDLEGERTLSEKVSLPPTSGMILIKSGSVKNR
;
A
#
# COMPACT_ATOMS: atom_id res chain seq x y z
N MET A 1 -26.58 -23.96 -6.16
CA MET A 1 -26.55 -22.78 -7.05
C MET A 1 -25.34 -22.00 -6.58
N GLU A 2 -24.23 -22.06 -7.31
CA GLU A 2 -23.11 -21.14 -7.10
C GLU A 2 -23.68 -19.72 -7.24
N ASN A 3 -23.66 -18.95 -6.19
CA ASN A 3 -23.97 -17.54 -6.25
C ASN A 3 -22.85 -16.87 -7.03
N ASP A 4 -23.06 -16.63 -8.32
CA ASP A 4 -22.13 -15.82 -9.12
C ASP A 4 -21.98 -14.46 -8.40
N ILE A 5 -20.84 -14.19 -7.80
CA ILE A 5 -20.53 -12.91 -7.13
C ILE A 5 -20.63 -11.77 -8.14
N LEU A 6 -20.22 -12.03 -9.37
CA LEU A 6 -20.21 -11.06 -10.47
C LEU A 6 -21.52 -11.04 -11.24
N SER A 7 -22.02 -9.85 -11.52
CA SER A 7 -23.26 -9.66 -12.31
C SER A 7 -23.00 -9.57 -13.81
N TYR A 8 -21.79 -9.17 -14.21
CA TYR A 8 -21.39 -8.94 -15.60
C TYR A 8 -20.08 -9.67 -15.89
N GLY A 9 -19.66 -9.69 -17.16
CA GLY A 9 -18.47 -10.42 -17.60
C GLY A 9 -18.82 -11.67 -18.41
N ALA A 10 -17.86 -12.59 -18.51
CA ALA A 10 -18.01 -13.87 -19.21
C ALA A 10 -18.18 -15.03 -18.22
N PHE A 11 -19.20 -15.86 -18.46
CA PHE A 11 -19.59 -17.00 -17.60
C PHE A 11 -19.67 -18.28 -18.42
N ILE A 12 -18.81 -19.25 -18.16
CA ILE A 12 -18.86 -20.57 -18.79
C ILE A 12 -19.92 -21.40 -18.06
N LYS A 13 -20.97 -21.82 -18.78
CA LYS A 13 -22.07 -22.64 -18.25
C LYS A 13 -22.48 -23.70 -19.28
N ASN A 14 -22.45 -24.98 -18.91
CA ASN A 14 -22.96 -26.10 -19.73
C ASN A 14 -22.37 -26.16 -21.16
N GLY A 15 -21.08 -25.80 -21.33
CA GLY A 15 -20.39 -25.83 -22.63
C GLY A 15 -20.65 -24.63 -23.53
N GLU A 16 -21.31 -23.61 -23.02
CA GLU A 16 -21.48 -22.30 -23.66
C GLU A 16 -20.94 -21.20 -22.75
N THR A 17 -20.56 -20.05 -23.30
CA THR A 17 -20.20 -18.87 -22.55
C THR A 17 -21.24 -17.78 -22.73
N GLU A 18 -21.79 -17.32 -21.62
CA GLU A 18 -22.66 -16.15 -21.56
C GLU A 18 -21.81 -14.91 -21.29
N PHE A 19 -21.93 -13.91 -22.17
CA PHE A 19 -21.30 -12.60 -22.02
C PHE A 19 -22.36 -11.59 -21.61
N ARG A 20 -22.10 -10.79 -20.57
CA ARG A 20 -23.01 -9.76 -20.06
C ARG A 20 -22.30 -8.43 -19.89
N LEU A 21 -22.89 -7.36 -20.42
CA LEU A 21 -22.39 -5.99 -20.31
C LEU A 21 -23.52 -5.03 -19.91
N MET A 22 -23.25 -4.14 -18.94
CA MET A 22 -24.13 -3.01 -18.64
C MET A 22 -23.77 -1.82 -19.53
N ALA A 23 -24.66 -1.47 -20.47
CA ALA A 23 -24.51 -0.34 -21.38
C ALA A 23 -25.89 0.24 -21.75
N PRO A 24 -26.54 0.97 -20.82
CA PRO A 24 -27.96 1.35 -20.99
C PRO A 24 -28.18 2.34 -22.14
N LYS A 25 -27.19 3.20 -22.45
CA LYS A 25 -27.27 4.21 -23.49
C LYS A 25 -26.95 3.71 -24.89
N ALA A 26 -26.30 2.55 -25.01
CA ALA A 26 -25.98 1.99 -26.31
C ALA A 26 -27.25 1.59 -27.08
N ASP A 27 -27.26 1.89 -28.39
CA ASP A 27 -28.31 1.43 -29.31
C ASP A 27 -28.01 0.02 -29.83
N MET A 28 -26.72 -0.30 -30.01
CA MET A 28 -26.24 -1.63 -30.42
C MET A 28 -24.95 -1.95 -29.68
N VAL A 29 -24.79 -3.21 -29.26
CA VAL A 29 -23.57 -3.76 -28.74
C VAL A 29 -23.23 -5.03 -29.49
N PHE A 30 -21.95 -5.14 -29.86
CA PHE A 30 -21.39 -6.34 -30.48
C PHE A 30 -20.33 -6.92 -29.54
N LEU A 31 -20.43 -8.20 -29.26
CA LEU A 31 -19.33 -8.98 -28.72
C LEU A 31 -18.33 -9.22 -29.86
N VAL A 32 -17.06 -8.90 -29.62
CA VAL A 32 -15.97 -9.09 -30.60
C VAL A 32 -15.05 -10.20 -30.10
N ILE A 33 -14.89 -11.25 -30.90
CA ILE A 33 -13.97 -12.37 -30.60
C ILE A 33 -12.74 -12.24 -31.50
N PHE A 34 -11.55 -12.23 -30.86
CA PHE A 34 -10.26 -12.15 -31.57
C PHE A 34 -9.62 -13.52 -31.70
N GLN A 35 -8.86 -13.72 -32.79
CA GLN A 35 -8.08 -14.94 -33.02
C GLN A 35 -6.71 -14.86 -32.36
N LYS A 36 -6.13 -13.67 -32.33
CA LYS A 36 -4.81 -13.40 -31.74
C LYS A 36 -4.85 -12.17 -30.84
N TYR A 37 -3.90 -12.09 -29.94
CA TYR A 37 -3.79 -10.97 -28.99
C TYR A 37 -3.48 -9.61 -29.67
N ASP A 38 -2.82 -9.62 -30.84
CA ASP A 38 -2.42 -8.44 -31.61
C ASP A 38 -3.41 -8.05 -32.71
N ASP A 39 -4.51 -8.80 -32.91
CA ASP A 39 -5.55 -8.45 -33.88
C ASP A 39 -6.21 -7.10 -33.53
N GLU A 40 -6.33 -6.19 -34.51
CA GLU A 40 -7.05 -4.93 -34.36
C GLU A 40 -8.56 -5.07 -34.55
N THR A 41 -9.00 -6.14 -35.21
CA THR A 41 -10.41 -6.46 -35.49
C THR A 41 -10.69 -7.90 -35.17
N GLY A 42 -11.97 -8.24 -34.96
CA GLY A 42 -12.39 -9.60 -34.65
C GLY A 42 -13.73 -9.93 -35.27
N THR A 43 -14.23 -11.14 -35.02
CA THR A 43 -15.57 -11.56 -35.44
C THR A 43 -16.61 -10.95 -34.50
N GLU A 44 -17.57 -10.23 -35.05
CA GLU A 44 -18.60 -9.53 -34.31
C GLU A 44 -19.90 -10.35 -34.20
N TYR A 45 -20.40 -10.44 -32.98
CA TYR A 45 -21.70 -11.08 -32.67
C TYR A 45 -22.65 -10.08 -32.04
N PRO A 46 -23.83 -9.81 -32.60
CA PRO A 46 -24.79 -8.89 -32.01
C PRO A 46 -25.28 -9.40 -30.66
N MET A 47 -25.35 -8.51 -29.67
CA MET A 47 -25.90 -8.83 -28.37
C MET A 47 -27.33 -8.41 -28.23
N ASN A 48 -28.07 -9.05 -27.34
CA ASN A 48 -29.49 -8.76 -27.07
C ASN A 48 -29.62 -7.85 -25.83
N LYS A 49 -30.39 -6.76 -25.96
CA LYS A 49 -30.63 -5.79 -24.88
C LYS A 49 -31.86 -6.17 -24.06
N THR A 50 -31.69 -6.19 -22.73
CA THR A 50 -32.83 -6.30 -21.79
C THR A 50 -33.43 -4.93 -21.51
N THR A 51 -34.60 -4.89 -20.88
CA THR A 51 -35.28 -3.65 -20.46
C THR A 51 -34.47 -2.82 -19.44
N LYS A 52 -33.51 -3.43 -18.74
CA LYS A 52 -32.65 -2.77 -17.75
C LYS A 52 -31.34 -2.24 -18.36
N GLY A 53 -31.17 -2.32 -19.70
CA GLY A 53 -29.93 -1.86 -20.34
C GLY A 53 -28.74 -2.82 -20.20
N ILE A 54 -29.02 -4.08 -19.84
CA ILE A 54 -28.01 -5.15 -19.83
C ILE A 54 -28.03 -5.80 -21.21
N TRP A 55 -26.85 -6.00 -21.77
CA TRP A 55 -26.67 -6.70 -23.04
C TRP A 55 -26.10 -8.09 -22.76
N SER A 56 -26.61 -9.10 -23.49
CA SER A 56 -26.14 -10.48 -23.38
C SER A 56 -26.02 -11.19 -24.72
N CYS A 57 -25.06 -12.12 -24.79
CA CYS A 57 -24.82 -13.00 -25.93
C CYS A 57 -24.32 -14.35 -25.43
N PHE A 58 -24.70 -15.44 -26.11
CA PHE A 58 -24.28 -16.81 -25.82
C PHE A 58 -23.44 -17.35 -26.97
N LEU A 59 -22.27 -17.89 -26.71
CA LEU A 59 -21.43 -18.54 -27.72
C LEU A 59 -20.98 -19.94 -27.27
N LYS A 60 -21.18 -20.94 -28.13
CA LYS A 60 -20.83 -22.34 -27.85
C LYS A 60 -19.32 -22.63 -27.84
N ASN A 61 -18.54 -21.90 -28.60
CA ASN A 61 -17.10 -22.20 -28.80
C ASN A 61 -16.18 -21.14 -28.20
N ALA A 62 -16.67 -20.35 -27.24
CA ALA A 62 -15.88 -19.36 -26.54
C ALA A 62 -15.55 -19.87 -25.13
N GLY A 63 -14.51 -20.71 -25.03
CA GLY A 63 -14.05 -21.28 -23.76
C GLY A 63 -12.82 -20.57 -23.22
N ILE A 64 -12.13 -21.23 -22.28
CA ILE A 64 -10.84 -20.78 -21.73
C ILE A 64 -9.87 -20.47 -22.87
N GLY A 65 -9.12 -19.37 -22.77
CA GLY A 65 -8.21 -18.86 -23.79
C GLY A 65 -8.87 -17.96 -24.84
N THR A 66 -10.20 -17.78 -24.81
CA THR A 66 -10.88 -16.87 -25.74
C THR A 66 -10.57 -15.42 -25.42
N LEU A 67 -10.11 -14.67 -26.42
CA LEU A 67 -9.88 -13.23 -26.38
C LEU A 67 -11.12 -12.50 -26.87
N TYR A 68 -11.59 -11.52 -26.10
CA TYR A 68 -12.81 -10.80 -26.45
C TYR A 68 -12.80 -9.33 -26.02
N GLY A 69 -13.76 -8.59 -26.56
CA GLY A 69 -14.05 -7.21 -26.20
C GLY A 69 -15.45 -6.82 -26.71
N TYR A 70 -15.78 -5.54 -26.59
CA TYR A 70 -17.08 -5.03 -27.01
C TYR A 70 -16.93 -3.84 -27.95
N ARG A 71 -17.76 -3.78 -28.99
CA ARG A 71 -17.97 -2.60 -29.82
C ARG A 71 -19.37 -2.06 -29.55
N LEU A 72 -19.44 -0.77 -29.18
CA LEU A 72 -20.70 -0.11 -28.85
C LEU A 72 -21.02 0.94 -29.94
N LYS A 73 -22.31 1.07 -30.27
CA LYS A 73 -22.82 2.12 -31.16
C LYS A 73 -24.00 2.83 -30.49
N GLY A 74 -24.05 4.14 -30.61
CA GLY A 74 -25.12 5.00 -30.07
C GLY A 74 -24.72 6.47 -30.12
N ASP A 75 -25.68 7.35 -29.93
CA ASP A 75 -25.47 8.79 -29.86
C ASP A 75 -25.47 9.24 -28.39
N TYR A 76 -24.30 9.07 -27.73
CA TYR A 76 -24.11 9.47 -26.35
C TYR A 76 -22.68 9.90 -26.07
N LEU A 77 -22.48 10.68 -25.02
CA LEU A 77 -21.20 11.26 -24.65
C LEU A 77 -20.12 10.18 -24.44
N GLY A 78 -19.06 10.25 -25.23
CA GLY A 78 -17.90 9.37 -25.16
C GLY A 78 -17.98 8.13 -26.03
N ASN A 79 -19.11 7.86 -26.70
CA ASN A 79 -19.16 6.76 -27.65
C ASN A 79 -18.23 7.00 -28.85
N ASP A 80 -17.45 5.99 -29.18
CA ASP A 80 -16.68 5.91 -30.43
C ASP A 80 -16.85 4.50 -31.01
N PRO A 81 -17.65 4.36 -32.09
CA PRO A 81 -17.90 3.04 -32.66
C PRO A 81 -16.68 2.38 -33.33
N ASN A 82 -15.57 3.09 -33.46
CA ASN A 82 -14.33 2.54 -33.99
C ASN A 82 -13.47 1.87 -32.90
N VAL A 83 -13.75 2.18 -31.63
CA VAL A 83 -13.02 1.61 -30.50
C VAL A 83 -13.67 0.29 -30.06
N ILE A 84 -12.84 -0.74 -29.91
CA ILE A 84 -13.24 -1.99 -29.23
C ILE A 84 -12.66 -1.90 -27.82
N VAL A 85 -13.54 -1.98 -26.83
CA VAL A 85 -13.18 -1.89 -25.43
C VAL A 85 -13.14 -3.28 -24.80
N ALA A 86 -12.22 -3.49 -23.88
CA ALA A 86 -12.24 -4.68 -23.05
C ALA A 86 -13.41 -4.65 -22.06
N ASP A 87 -13.71 -5.81 -21.47
CA ASP A 87 -14.78 -5.95 -20.48
C ASP A 87 -14.36 -5.30 -19.14
N PRO A 88 -15.16 -4.39 -18.57
CA PRO A 88 -14.90 -3.86 -17.22
C PRO A 88 -14.83 -4.93 -16.13
N TYR A 89 -15.43 -6.11 -16.37
CA TYR A 89 -15.46 -7.26 -15.47
C TYR A 89 -14.48 -8.37 -15.91
N SER A 90 -13.47 -8.01 -16.69
CA SER A 90 -12.46 -8.96 -17.14
C SER A 90 -11.65 -9.50 -15.97
N LYS A 91 -11.59 -10.83 -15.84
CA LYS A 91 -10.83 -11.56 -14.80
C LYS A 91 -9.35 -11.72 -15.14
N ALA A 92 -9.03 -11.54 -16.41
CA ALA A 92 -7.66 -11.48 -16.93
C ALA A 92 -7.64 -10.56 -18.15
N ALA A 93 -6.58 -9.79 -18.29
CA ALA A 93 -6.38 -8.87 -19.40
C ALA A 93 -5.15 -9.24 -20.19
N VAL A 94 -5.19 -9.03 -21.51
CA VAL A 94 -4.03 -9.06 -22.39
C VAL A 94 -3.78 -7.64 -22.85
N THR A 95 -2.69 -7.03 -22.40
CA THR A 95 -2.47 -5.60 -22.48
C THR A 95 -1.23 -5.24 -23.27
N GLN A 96 -1.29 -4.18 -24.06
CA GLN A 96 -0.14 -3.65 -24.78
C GLN A 96 0.55 -2.54 -23.97
N ASN A 97 1.85 -2.60 -23.83
CA ASN A 97 2.66 -1.56 -23.23
C ASN A 97 2.63 -0.28 -24.07
N SER A 98 1.61 0.53 -23.86
CA SER A 98 1.44 1.85 -24.45
C SER A 98 0.63 2.74 -23.52
N TYR A 99 0.74 4.05 -23.64
CA TYR A 99 -0.04 4.98 -22.81
C TYR A 99 -1.56 4.83 -23.01
N ARG A 100 -2.00 4.24 -24.13
CA ARG A 100 -3.40 3.94 -24.41
C ARG A 100 -3.86 2.67 -23.73
N HIS A 101 -2.94 1.84 -23.29
CA HIS A 101 -3.20 0.55 -22.63
C HIS A 101 -4.25 -0.27 -23.39
N VAL A 102 -3.99 -0.45 -24.70
CA VAL A 102 -4.88 -1.26 -25.55
C VAL A 102 -4.95 -2.66 -24.98
N ALA A 103 -6.15 -3.16 -24.77
CA ALA A 103 -6.35 -4.41 -24.07
C ALA A 103 -7.45 -5.28 -24.70
N LYS A 104 -7.35 -6.58 -24.45
CA LYS A 104 -8.39 -7.56 -24.68
C LYS A 104 -8.68 -8.29 -23.38
N SER A 105 -9.94 -8.62 -23.17
CA SER A 105 -10.33 -9.52 -22.09
C SER A 105 -10.00 -10.95 -22.45
N LEU A 106 -9.55 -11.73 -21.47
CA LEU A 106 -9.21 -13.15 -21.64
C LEU A 106 -10.09 -13.99 -20.72
N ILE A 107 -10.72 -15.03 -21.28
CA ILE A 107 -11.42 -16.03 -20.48
C ILE A 107 -10.37 -16.97 -19.88
N VAL A 108 -10.29 -17.03 -18.57
CA VAL A 108 -9.36 -17.89 -17.81
C VAL A 108 -10.09 -18.95 -17.02
N ASP A 109 -9.39 -20.01 -16.67
CA ASP A 109 -9.89 -20.99 -15.72
C ASP A 109 -9.81 -20.42 -14.29
N ASN A 110 -10.93 -20.44 -13.60
CA ASN A 110 -10.99 -20.02 -12.19
C ASN A 110 -10.71 -21.20 -11.23
N ASN A 111 -10.58 -22.43 -11.75
CA ASN A 111 -10.25 -23.59 -10.93
C ASN A 111 -8.80 -23.49 -10.45
N TYR A 112 -8.62 -23.02 -9.22
CA TYR A 112 -7.33 -22.99 -8.54
C TYR A 112 -7.38 -23.87 -7.30
N ASN A 113 -6.35 -24.69 -7.10
CA ASN A 113 -6.29 -25.59 -5.94
C ASN A 113 -5.74 -24.85 -4.71
N TRP A 114 -6.64 -24.25 -3.96
CA TRP A 114 -6.30 -23.62 -2.68
C TRP A 114 -5.91 -24.62 -1.59
N GLY A 115 -6.37 -25.90 -1.69
CA GLY A 115 -6.16 -26.90 -0.65
C GLY A 115 -6.89 -26.53 0.63
N ASP A 116 -6.16 -26.41 1.72
CA ASP A 116 -6.63 -26.02 3.06
C ASP A 116 -6.40 -24.53 3.38
N ASP A 117 -6.05 -23.73 2.37
CA ASP A 117 -5.82 -22.30 2.52
C ASP A 117 -7.09 -21.56 3.00
N SER A 118 -6.91 -20.58 3.86
CA SER A 118 -7.97 -19.72 4.39
C SER A 118 -7.38 -18.36 4.78
N TRP A 119 -8.24 -17.37 4.94
CA TRP A 119 -7.84 -16.06 5.44
C TRP A 119 -7.07 -16.16 6.77
N VAL A 120 -6.04 -15.36 6.88
CA VAL A 120 -5.25 -15.28 8.11
C VAL A 120 -6.02 -14.51 9.17
N THR A 121 -6.26 -15.13 10.32
CA THR A 121 -6.99 -14.50 11.42
C THR A 121 -6.02 -13.82 12.37
N ILE A 122 -6.00 -12.48 12.36
CA ILE A 122 -5.17 -11.64 13.22
C ILE A 122 -6.07 -10.60 13.89
N ASP A 123 -5.93 -10.41 15.20
CA ASP A 123 -6.54 -9.27 15.88
C ASP A 123 -5.94 -7.98 15.31
N GLN A 124 -6.78 -7.00 15.00
CA GLN A 124 -6.33 -5.78 14.34
C GLN A 124 -5.31 -4.99 15.20
N ASN A 125 -5.38 -5.09 16.53
CA ASN A 125 -4.37 -4.51 17.41
C ASN A 125 -3.00 -5.19 17.28
N ASP A 126 -2.97 -6.46 16.84
CA ASP A 126 -1.76 -7.25 16.68
C ASP A 126 -1.09 -7.06 15.32
N LEU A 127 -1.69 -6.28 14.42
CA LEU A 127 -1.15 -6.05 13.08
C LEU A 127 0.17 -5.27 13.13
N ILE A 128 1.15 -5.84 12.44
CA ILE A 128 2.40 -5.19 12.04
C ILE A 128 2.48 -5.33 10.53
N ILE A 129 2.12 -4.26 9.82
CA ILE A 129 1.98 -4.25 8.37
C ILE A 129 3.29 -3.80 7.73
N TYR A 130 3.71 -4.50 6.68
CA TYR A 130 4.86 -4.16 5.85
C TYR A 130 4.40 -3.78 4.45
N GLU A 131 4.44 -2.49 4.12
CA GLU A 131 4.10 -1.98 2.79
C GLU A 131 5.21 -2.29 1.81
N MET A 132 4.86 -2.86 0.66
CA MET A 132 5.82 -3.21 -0.37
C MET A 132 5.26 -3.11 -1.79
N HIS A 133 6.14 -2.85 -2.75
CA HIS A 133 5.84 -2.93 -4.17
C HIS A 133 6.32 -4.28 -4.72
N VAL A 134 5.49 -4.97 -5.51
CA VAL A 134 5.80 -6.33 -6.03
C VAL A 134 7.16 -6.38 -6.72
N ARG A 135 7.44 -5.39 -7.59
CA ARG A 135 8.71 -5.38 -8.32
C ARG A 135 9.89 -4.96 -7.46
N ASP A 136 9.73 -3.92 -6.66
CA ASP A 136 10.85 -3.30 -5.95
C ASP A 136 11.55 -4.27 -4.97
N MET A 137 10.78 -5.20 -4.42
CA MET A 137 11.31 -6.21 -3.50
C MET A 137 12.40 -7.09 -4.11
N THR A 138 12.37 -7.33 -5.42
CA THR A 138 13.27 -8.32 -6.06
C THR A 138 13.91 -7.85 -7.35
N ALA A 139 13.56 -6.68 -7.87
CA ALA A 139 14.06 -6.19 -9.17
C ALA A 139 15.54 -5.80 -9.15
N HIS A 140 16.09 -5.35 -8.00
CA HIS A 140 17.50 -5.05 -7.89
C HIS A 140 18.35 -6.32 -7.94
N SER A 141 19.49 -6.28 -8.60
CA SER A 141 20.38 -7.43 -8.79
C SER A 141 20.89 -8.05 -7.48
N SER A 142 21.02 -7.26 -6.40
CA SER A 142 21.41 -7.74 -5.08
C SER A 142 20.39 -8.68 -4.43
N SER A 143 19.16 -8.74 -4.93
CA SER A 143 18.15 -9.69 -4.44
C SER A 143 18.54 -11.15 -4.70
N GLY A 144 19.26 -11.40 -5.78
CA GLY A 144 19.63 -12.75 -6.23
C GLY A 144 18.47 -13.52 -6.88
N SER A 145 17.32 -12.89 -7.12
CA SER A 145 16.17 -13.55 -7.73
C SER A 145 16.45 -13.95 -9.18
N SER A 146 16.08 -15.17 -9.56
CA SER A 146 16.14 -15.65 -10.94
C SER A 146 14.98 -15.14 -11.81
N ILE A 147 13.91 -14.63 -11.18
CA ILE A 147 12.69 -14.08 -11.80
C ILE A 147 12.32 -12.75 -11.14
N PRO A 148 13.22 -11.75 -11.22
CA PRO A 148 13.09 -10.50 -10.47
C PRO A 148 11.83 -9.69 -10.84
N GLY A 149 11.25 -9.04 -9.85
CA GLY A 149 10.14 -8.12 -10.04
C GLY A 149 8.80 -8.77 -10.38
N THR A 150 8.62 -10.05 -10.05
CA THR A 150 7.40 -10.81 -10.35
C THR A 150 6.71 -11.34 -9.08
N TYR A 151 5.42 -11.72 -9.18
CA TYR A 151 4.71 -12.41 -8.09
C TYR A 151 5.48 -13.63 -7.59
N ARG A 152 6.00 -14.44 -8.51
CA ARG A 152 6.78 -15.64 -8.16
C ARG A 152 8.16 -15.31 -7.58
N GLY A 153 8.76 -14.20 -8.03
CA GLY A 153 10.00 -13.70 -7.44
C GLY A 153 9.84 -13.34 -5.97
N LEU A 154 8.69 -12.82 -5.54
CA LEU A 154 8.44 -12.50 -4.12
C LEU A 154 8.45 -13.74 -3.21
N ILE A 155 8.09 -14.89 -3.72
CA ILE A 155 7.93 -16.13 -2.93
C ILE A 155 9.06 -17.14 -3.15
N ASP A 156 10.09 -16.78 -3.91
CA ASP A 156 11.30 -17.58 -4.08
C ASP A 156 12.08 -17.60 -2.74
N PRO A 157 12.24 -18.74 -2.07
CA PRO A 157 12.88 -18.79 -0.75
C PRO A 157 14.40 -18.66 -0.79
N GLU A 158 15.03 -18.77 -1.97
CA GLU A 158 16.49 -18.76 -2.11
C GLU A 158 17.09 -17.36 -2.29
N GLN A 159 16.24 -16.33 -2.40
CA GLN A 159 16.67 -14.94 -2.57
C GLN A 159 16.69 -14.16 -1.25
N LYS A 160 17.38 -13.01 -1.24
CA LYS A 160 17.47 -12.14 -0.06
C LYS A 160 16.18 -11.36 0.23
N GLY A 161 15.42 -11.03 -0.82
CA GLY A 161 14.19 -10.25 -0.73
C GLY A 161 12.92 -11.08 -0.54
N GLY A 162 11.77 -10.44 -0.69
CA GLY A 162 10.48 -11.11 -0.68
C GLY A 162 10.13 -11.77 0.64
N ILE A 163 9.46 -12.93 0.57
CA ILE A 163 8.89 -13.63 1.73
C ILE A 163 9.93 -14.01 2.79
N ALA A 164 11.16 -14.31 2.38
CA ALA A 164 12.23 -14.68 3.31
C ALA A 164 12.56 -13.52 4.26
N HIS A 165 12.71 -12.31 3.71
CA HIS A 165 12.96 -11.11 4.50
C HIS A 165 11.76 -10.75 5.40
N ILE A 166 10.56 -10.82 4.88
CA ILE A 166 9.32 -10.50 5.62
C ILE A 166 9.17 -11.42 6.84
N LYS A 167 9.45 -12.71 6.67
CA LYS A 167 9.51 -13.68 7.78
C LYS A 167 10.60 -13.32 8.79
N GLU A 168 11.79 -12.98 8.31
CA GLU A 168 12.93 -12.58 9.15
C GLU A 168 12.58 -11.39 10.03
N MET A 169 11.90 -10.39 9.49
CA MET A 169 11.44 -9.21 10.24
C MET A 169 10.38 -9.53 11.28
N GLY A 170 9.64 -10.63 11.11
CA GLY A 170 8.61 -11.05 12.05
C GLY A 170 7.31 -10.24 11.95
N VAL A 171 7.07 -9.53 10.86
CA VAL A 171 5.79 -8.89 10.55
C VAL A 171 4.72 -9.94 10.24
N ASN A 172 3.45 -9.61 10.37
CA ASN A 172 2.35 -10.55 10.21
C ASN A 172 1.34 -10.17 9.13
N ALA A 173 1.56 -9.05 8.44
CA ALA A 173 0.78 -8.65 7.28
C ALA A 173 1.66 -7.92 6.27
N VAL A 174 1.39 -8.10 4.98
CA VAL A 174 1.96 -7.29 3.89
C VAL A 174 0.85 -6.48 3.25
N GLN A 175 1.15 -5.20 2.95
CA GLN A 175 0.34 -4.37 2.08
C GLN A 175 1.07 -4.22 0.76
N ILE A 176 0.49 -4.73 -0.31
CA ILE A 176 1.06 -4.60 -1.65
C ILE A 176 0.50 -3.35 -2.34
N LEU A 177 1.38 -2.53 -2.91
CA LEU A 177 0.98 -1.42 -3.78
C LEU A 177 0.10 -1.93 -4.92
N PRO A 178 -0.64 -1.05 -5.64
CA PRO A 178 -1.67 -1.49 -6.59
C PRO A 178 -1.21 -2.64 -7.49
N ALA A 179 -1.97 -3.72 -7.46
CA ALA A 179 -1.75 -4.94 -8.23
C ALA A 179 -2.99 -5.37 -9.04
N GLN A 180 -4.02 -4.54 -9.10
CA GLN A 180 -5.04 -4.59 -10.14
C GLN A 180 -4.44 -4.03 -11.42
N ASP A 181 -4.70 -4.64 -12.59
CA ASP A 181 -4.06 -4.27 -13.86
C ASP A 181 -4.26 -2.79 -14.21
N PHE A 182 -3.18 -2.13 -14.58
CA PHE A 182 -3.12 -0.69 -14.83
C PHE A 182 -2.22 -0.33 -16.01
N ALA A 183 -2.37 0.88 -16.55
CA ALA A 183 -1.52 1.39 -17.62
C ALA A 183 -0.09 1.67 -17.12
N ASN A 184 0.84 0.76 -17.39
CA ASN A 184 2.25 0.87 -16.99
C ASN A 184 3.00 2.00 -17.67
N VAL A 185 2.54 2.44 -18.85
CA VAL A 185 3.22 3.42 -19.68
C VAL A 185 2.41 4.71 -19.70
N GLU A 186 3.06 5.80 -19.35
CA GLU A 186 2.52 7.15 -19.43
C GLU A 186 2.72 7.76 -20.82
N VAL A 187 2.08 8.89 -21.08
CA VAL A 187 2.23 9.65 -22.33
C VAL A 187 3.67 10.06 -22.56
N PRO A 188 4.14 10.10 -23.83
CA PRO A 188 5.53 10.38 -24.17
C PRO A 188 6.04 11.70 -23.61
N TYR A 189 7.29 11.73 -23.16
CA TYR A 189 7.92 12.93 -22.61
C TYR A 189 8.42 13.85 -23.71
N LYS A 190 7.86 15.08 -23.76
CA LYS A 190 8.24 16.16 -24.71
C LYS A 190 8.22 15.78 -26.20
N ASP A 191 7.62 14.67 -26.56
CA ASP A 191 7.47 14.25 -27.96
C ASP A 191 6.29 14.98 -28.59
N LYS A 192 6.58 16.09 -29.26
CA LYS A 192 5.58 16.91 -29.95
C LYS A 192 5.02 16.23 -31.21
N SER A 193 5.57 15.12 -31.66
CA SER A 193 5.01 14.33 -32.76
C SER A 193 3.86 13.43 -32.30
N ALA A 194 3.80 13.10 -31.00
CA ALA A 194 2.72 12.35 -30.41
C ALA A 194 1.44 13.21 -30.28
N PRO A 195 0.25 12.64 -30.45
CA PRO A 195 -1.03 13.35 -30.27
C PRO A 195 -1.18 13.96 -28.87
N ILE A 196 -0.61 13.31 -27.86
CA ILE A 196 -0.57 13.74 -26.47
C ILE A 196 0.84 13.50 -25.94
N TYR A 197 1.38 14.46 -25.21
CA TYR A 197 2.69 14.35 -24.58
C TYR A 197 2.70 15.06 -23.23
N ASN A 198 3.64 14.68 -22.35
CA ASN A 198 3.87 15.34 -21.07
C ASN A 198 5.18 16.13 -21.06
N THR A 199 5.38 16.98 -20.05
CA THR A 199 6.59 17.79 -19.83
C THR A 199 7.22 17.56 -18.46
N TRP A 200 6.65 16.69 -17.65
CA TRP A 200 7.01 16.47 -16.23
C TRP A 200 7.61 15.09 -15.96
N ASN A 201 7.17 14.04 -16.66
CA ASN A 201 7.60 12.68 -16.45
C ASN A 201 8.56 12.22 -17.56
N PRO A 202 9.89 12.35 -17.35
CA PRO A 202 10.86 11.94 -18.35
C PRO A 202 10.95 10.42 -18.53
N TYR A 203 10.49 9.64 -17.56
CA TYR A 203 10.52 8.16 -17.59
C TYR A 203 9.37 7.57 -18.40
N ALA A 204 8.31 8.34 -18.64
CA ALA A 204 7.08 7.89 -19.31
C ALA A 204 6.54 6.56 -18.71
N ARG A 205 6.60 6.42 -17.38
CA ARG A 205 6.15 5.25 -16.63
C ARG A 205 5.14 5.63 -15.56
N ASN A 206 4.26 4.70 -15.23
CA ASN A 206 3.44 4.70 -14.04
C ASN A 206 3.85 3.45 -13.23
N HIS A 207 4.87 3.60 -12.37
CA HIS A 207 5.49 2.45 -11.70
C HIS A 207 4.68 2.00 -10.48
N TRP A 208 4.18 2.94 -9.67
CA TRP A 208 3.44 2.55 -8.45
C TRP A 208 2.06 1.97 -8.73
N GLY A 209 1.45 2.25 -9.90
CA GLY A 209 0.21 1.60 -10.32
C GLY A 209 -1.09 2.30 -9.91
N TYR A 210 -1.06 3.52 -9.39
CA TYR A 210 -2.28 4.24 -8.97
C TYR A 210 -3.14 4.76 -10.13
N MET A 211 -3.37 3.91 -11.15
CA MET A 211 -4.13 4.19 -12.38
C MET A 211 -4.85 2.95 -12.88
N THR A 212 -5.64 2.28 -12.01
CA THR A 212 -6.31 1.01 -12.30
C THR A 212 -7.18 1.06 -13.55
N THR A 213 -7.02 0.07 -14.42
CA THR A 213 -7.86 -0.13 -15.62
C THR A 213 -8.80 -1.33 -15.44
N PHE A 214 -8.33 -2.44 -14.86
CA PHE A 214 -9.12 -3.68 -14.69
C PHE A 214 -9.25 -4.05 -13.21
N PHE A 215 -10.43 -3.83 -12.67
CA PHE A 215 -10.72 -4.01 -11.24
C PHE A 215 -10.84 -5.48 -10.79
N PHE A 216 -10.79 -6.44 -11.71
CA PHE A 216 -10.94 -7.89 -11.43
C PHE A 216 -9.76 -8.72 -11.94
N ALA A 217 -8.78 -8.10 -12.59
CA ALA A 217 -7.61 -8.77 -13.14
C ALA A 217 -6.34 -8.34 -12.41
N PRO A 218 -5.43 -9.26 -12.09
CA PRO A 218 -4.12 -8.90 -11.55
C PRO A 218 -3.24 -8.24 -12.62
N GLU A 219 -2.32 -7.39 -12.18
CA GLU A 219 -1.36 -6.70 -13.03
C GLU A 219 -0.50 -7.70 -13.82
N THR A 220 -0.57 -7.60 -15.13
CA THR A 220 0.10 -8.55 -16.03
C THR A 220 1.60 -8.34 -16.10
N TYR A 221 2.08 -7.12 -15.84
CA TYR A 221 3.50 -6.80 -15.82
C TYR A 221 4.25 -7.50 -14.68
N TYR A 222 3.56 -7.88 -13.62
CA TYR A 222 4.14 -8.62 -12.49
C TYR A 222 4.11 -10.14 -12.69
N GLY A 223 3.57 -10.63 -13.80
CA GLY A 223 3.68 -12.02 -14.20
C GLY A 223 5.10 -12.38 -14.68
N THR A 224 5.44 -13.66 -14.69
CA THR A 224 6.77 -14.14 -15.11
C THR A 224 7.08 -13.92 -16.60
N ASP A 225 6.07 -13.59 -17.40
CA ASP A 225 6.20 -13.19 -18.82
C ASP A 225 6.10 -11.66 -19.00
N GLY A 226 5.98 -10.91 -17.90
CA GLY A 226 5.80 -9.47 -17.92
C GLY A 226 7.02 -8.75 -18.52
N ALA A 227 6.75 -7.81 -19.43
CA ALA A 227 7.76 -6.98 -20.06
C ALA A 227 7.35 -5.51 -20.00
N ASN A 228 8.34 -4.62 -19.90
CA ASN A 228 8.12 -3.17 -19.92
C ASN A 228 8.45 -2.49 -21.25
N THR A 229 8.82 -3.29 -22.25
CA THR A 229 9.19 -2.78 -23.58
C THR A 229 7.97 -2.18 -24.29
N PRO A 230 8.04 -0.93 -24.77
CA PRO A 230 6.95 -0.30 -25.50
C PRO A 230 6.47 -1.16 -26.69
N GLY A 231 5.15 -1.29 -26.83
CA GLY A 231 4.49 -2.06 -27.88
C GLY A 231 4.41 -3.58 -27.65
N VAL A 232 5.12 -4.12 -26.67
CA VAL A 232 5.02 -5.56 -26.30
C VAL A 232 3.71 -5.83 -25.57
N TRP A 233 3.14 -7.02 -25.76
CA TRP A 233 1.94 -7.47 -25.11
C TRP A 233 2.26 -8.34 -23.89
N ASN A 234 1.54 -8.11 -22.78
CA ASN A 234 1.62 -8.87 -21.53
C ASN A 234 0.35 -9.69 -21.30
N GLY A 235 0.43 -10.70 -20.46
CA GLY A 235 -0.71 -11.48 -19.99
C GLY A 235 -1.35 -12.39 -21.03
N ILE A 236 -0.62 -12.77 -22.10
CA ILE A 236 -1.15 -13.49 -23.28
C ILE A 236 -1.82 -14.82 -22.90
N ASP A 237 -1.34 -15.51 -21.89
CA ASP A 237 -1.87 -16.79 -21.42
C ASP A 237 -2.59 -16.72 -20.07
N GLY A 238 -2.72 -15.53 -19.49
CA GLY A 238 -3.42 -15.30 -18.23
C GLY A 238 -2.71 -15.80 -16.98
N ARG A 239 -1.41 -16.16 -17.06
CA ARG A 239 -0.65 -16.75 -15.95
C ARG A 239 -0.58 -15.86 -14.70
N ALA A 240 -0.63 -14.54 -14.83
CA ALA A 240 -0.66 -13.60 -13.71
C ALA A 240 -1.78 -13.94 -12.69
N VAL A 241 -2.89 -14.51 -13.14
CA VAL A 241 -4.01 -14.96 -12.29
C VAL A 241 -3.55 -16.06 -11.33
N SER A 242 -2.91 -17.10 -11.84
CA SER A 242 -2.42 -18.20 -10.99
C SER A 242 -1.21 -17.79 -10.15
N GLU A 243 -0.31 -16.99 -10.70
CA GLU A 243 0.90 -16.53 -10.01
C GLU A 243 0.59 -15.60 -8.83
N PHE A 244 -0.44 -14.74 -8.97
CA PHE A 244 -0.93 -13.95 -7.84
C PHE A 244 -1.52 -14.84 -6.73
N LYS A 245 -2.32 -15.86 -7.10
CA LYS A 245 -2.85 -16.84 -6.14
C LYS A 245 -1.74 -17.64 -5.45
N ASP A 246 -0.71 -18.05 -6.19
CA ASP A 246 0.48 -18.71 -5.64
C ASP A 246 1.17 -17.81 -4.59
N MET A 247 1.28 -16.52 -4.87
CA MET A 247 1.84 -15.53 -3.95
C MET A 247 1.02 -15.43 -2.66
N VAL A 248 -0.27 -15.21 -2.74
CA VAL A 248 -1.15 -15.13 -1.55
C VAL A 248 -1.06 -16.41 -0.72
N LYS A 249 -1.19 -17.57 -1.38
CA LYS A 249 -1.10 -18.87 -0.71
C LYS A 249 0.25 -19.09 -0.01
N ALA A 250 1.35 -18.57 -0.58
CA ALA A 250 2.67 -18.67 0.04
C ALA A 250 2.77 -17.81 1.30
N PHE A 251 2.24 -16.58 1.30
CA PHE A 251 2.19 -15.73 2.49
C PHE A 251 1.30 -16.34 3.58
N HIS A 252 0.14 -16.88 3.23
CA HIS A 252 -0.75 -17.55 4.20
C HIS A 252 -0.09 -18.75 4.88
N ARG A 253 0.70 -19.55 4.17
CA ARG A 253 1.47 -20.67 4.76
C ARG A 253 2.44 -20.21 5.85
N GLU A 254 2.90 -18.98 5.79
CA GLU A 254 3.75 -18.37 6.80
C GLU A 254 2.95 -17.55 7.83
N ASN A 255 1.62 -17.66 7.80
CA ASN A 255 0.69 -16.91 8.65
C ASN A 255 0.84 -15.38 8.52
N ILE A 256 1.05 -14.92 7.27
CA ILE A 256 1.17 -13.51 6.91
C ILE A 256 -0.05 -13.13 6.07
N ALA A 257 -0.82 -12.15 6.55
CA ALA A 257 -1.99 -11.64 5.84
C ALA A 257 -1.59 -10.80 4.63
N VAL A 258 -2.41 -10.82 3.56
CA VAL A 258 -2.17 -10.04 2.34
C VAL A 258 -3.25 -8.97 2.20
N ILE A 259 -2.82 -7.71 2.22
CA ILE A 259 -3.66 -6.53 2.05
C ILE A 259 -3.36 -5.93 0.67
N MET A 260 -4.40 -5.68 -0.11
CA MET A 260 -4.25 -5.02 -1.42
C MET A 260 -4.51 -3.52 -1.32
N ASP A 261 -3.64 -2.74 -1.92
CA ASP A 261 -3.92 -1.33 -2.19
C ASP A 261 -4.82 -1.21 -3.42
N VAL A 262 -5.96 -0.52 -3.29
CA VAL A 262 -6.99 -0.45 -4.33
C VAL A 262 -7.38 0.99 -4.63
N VAL A 263 -7.46 1.30 -5.93
CA VAL A 263 -7.72 2.65 -6.43
C VAL A 263 -9.08 2.69 -7.13
N TYR A 264 -10.15 2.94 -6.38
CA TYR A 264 -11.50 3.05 -6.94
C TYR A 264 -11.95 4.49 -7.16
N ASN A 265 -11.21 5.46 -6.64
CA ASN A 265 -11.59 6.87 -6.63
C ASN A 265 -11.32 7.59 -7.96
N HIS A 266 -10.39 7.12 -8.77
CA HIS A 266 -10.04 7.68 -10.08
C HIS A 266 -9.46 6.63 -11.03
N VAL A 267 -9.33 6.99 -12.31
CA VAL A 267 -8.66 6.22 -13.35
C VAL A 267 -7.82 7.15 -14.24
N SER A 268 -6.90 6.60 -15.03
CA SER A 268 -6.02 7.36 -15.93
C SER A 268 -6.78 8.29 -16.88
N ASN A 269 -6.18 9.45 -17.17
CA ASN A 269 -6.68 10.40 -18.17
C ASN A 269 -6.52 9.90 -19.61
N TYR A 270 -5.53 9.05 -19.88
CA TYR A 270 -4.97 8.85 -21.23
C TYR A 270 -5.27 7.47 -21.84
N ASP A 271 -5.49 6.46 -21.04
CA ASP A 271 -5.76 5.10 -21.49
C ASP A 271 -7.12 4.92 -22.17
N TYR A 272 -7.29 3.80 -22.86
CA TYR A 272 -8.58 3.38 -23.43
C TYR A 272 -9.45 2.66 -22.39
N HIS A 273 -9.56 3.28 -21.19
CA HIS A 273 -10.38 2.72 -20.12
C HIS A 273 -11.82 2.47 -20.57
N PRO A 274 -12.35 1.26 -20.37
CA PRO A 274 -13.69 0.88 -20.88
C PRO A 274 -14.82 1.84 -20.48
N PHE A 275 -14.77 2.39 -19.27
CA PHE A 275 -15.78 3.32 -18.76
C PHE A 275 -15.97 4.56 -19.63
N LYS A 276 -14.91 5.03 -20.29
CA LYS A 276 -14.92 6.23 -21.15
C LYS A 276 -15.79 6.06 -22.37
N TYR A 277 -15.96 4.82 -22.84
CA TYR A 277 -16.66 4.48 -24.08
C TYR A 277 -18.01 3.81 -23.84
N ILE A 278 -18.20 3.16 -22.66
CA ILE A 278 -19.45 2.50 -22.30
C ILE A 278 -20.49 3.51 -21.85
N ASP A 279 -20.19 4.32 -20.84
CA ASP A 279 -21.07 5.41 -20.37
C ASP A 279 -20.31 6.34 -19.40
N ARG A 280 -19.87 7.50 -19.90
CA ARG A 280 -19.14 8.48 -19.08
C ARG A 280 -19.96 9.01 -17.91
N GLU A 281 -21.25 9.23 -18.08
CA GLU A 281 -22.11 9.83 -17.04
C GLU A 281 -22.42 8.83 -15.91
N MET A 282 -22.36 7.54 -16.24
CA MET A 282 -22.56 6.46 -15.27
C MET A 282 -21.33 6.26 -14.37
N TYR A 283 -20.12 6.34 -14.95
CA TYR A 283 -18.89 5.97 -14.28
C TYR A 283 -18.04 7.14 -13.77
N PHE A 284 -18.22 8.36 -14.30
CA PHE A 284 -17.39 9.50 -13.97
C PHE A 284 -18.16 10.67 -13.36
N ARG A 285 -17.49 11.40 -12.48
CA ARG A 285 -17.93 12.73 -12.08
C ARG A 285 -17.60 13.72 -13.20
N LEU A 286 -18.63 14.37 -13.71
CA LEU A 286 -18.52 15.31 -14.82
C LEU A 286 -19.02 16.68 -14.38
N ASN A 287 -18.41 17.74 -14.91
CA ASN A 287 -18.94 19.09 -14.76
C ASN A 287 -20.15 19.31 -15.71
N PRO A 288 -20.88 20.43 -15.59
CA PRO A 288 -22.04 20.70 -16.45
C PRO A 288 -21.74 20.78 -17.96
N LYS A 289 -20.48 20.87 -18.37
CA LYS A 289 -20.05 20.85 -19.77
C LYS A 289 -19.67 19.45 -20.26
N GLY A 290 -19.81 18.42 -19.43
CA GLY A 290 -19.44 17.05 -19.76
C GLY A 290 -17.95 16.73 -19.67
N ASN A 291 -17.13 17.62 -19.08
CA ASN A 291 -15.72 17.37 -18.85
C ASN A 291 -15.51 16.63 -17.52
N TYR A 292 -14.49 15.77 -17.46
CA TYR A 292 -14.10 15.06 -16.26
C TYR A 292 -13.73 16.00 -15.11
N ILE A 293 -14.11 15.62 -13.91
CA ILE A 293 -13.65 16.21 -12.65
C ILE A 293 -12.44 15.41 -12.17
N ALA A 294 -11.47 16.07 -11.56
CA ALA A 294 -10.22 15.48 -11.08
C ALA A 294 -9.86 16.05 -9.70
N HIS A 295 -10.70 15.81 -8.69
CA HIS A 295 -10.40 16.20 -7.30
C HIS A 295 -9.25 15.36 -6.72
N SER A 296 -9.02 14.16 -7.25
CA SER A 296 -7.85 13.33 -6.92
C SER A 296 -6.53 14.04 -7.25
N GLY A 297 -6.52 14.94 -8.22
CA GLY A 297 -5.29 15.54 -8.76
C GLY A 297 -4.49 14.60 -9.66
N CYS A 298 -4.88 13.33 -9.74
CA CYS A 298 -4.12 12.27 -10.43
C CYS A 298 -4.78 11.79 -11.72
N GLY A 299 -6.11 11.75 -11.77
CA GLY A 299 -6.84 11.23 -12.94
C GLY A 299 -8.28 11.69 -13.00
N ASN A 300 -9.11 10.94 -13.74
CA ASN A 300 -10.54 11.20 -13.87
C ASN A 300 -11.28 10.58 -12.68
N ASP A 301 -11.95 11.39 -11.86
CA ASP A 301 -12.70 10.91 -10.70
C ASP A 301 -13.84 10.00 -11.10
N THR A 302 -13.91 8.82 -10.48
CA THR A 302 -15.04 7.90 -10.66
C THR A 302 -16.25 8.36 -9.85
N LYS A 303 -17.44 8.05 -10.35
CA LYS A 303 -18.72 8.40 -9.72
C LYS A 303 -19.16 7.29 -8.76
N THR A 304 -18.48 7.15 -7.64
CA THR A 304 -18.71 6.06 -6.66
C THR A 304 -20.11 6.06 -6.09
N GLU A 305 -20.77 7.23 -6.03
CA GLU A 305 -22.16 7.42 -5.63
C GLU A 305 -23.18 6.87 -6.64
N HIS A 306 -22.79 6.59 -7.88
CA HIS A 306 -23.68 5.98 -8.87
C HIS A 306 -23.82 4.47 -8.63
N SER A 307 -25.03 3.95 -8.71
CA SER A 307 -25.32 2.54 -8.40
C SER A 307 -24.51 1.51 -9.20
N ALA A 308 -24.17 1.80 -10.45
CA ALA A 308 -23.36 0.91 -11.28
C ALA A 308 -21.89 0.89 -10.82
N MET A 309 -21.28 2.06 -10.50
CA MET A 309 -19.92 2.13 -10.00
C MET A 309 -19.82 1.51 -8.59
N ARG A 310 -20.77 1.84 -7.71
CA ARG A 310 -20.88 1.22 -6.37
C ARG A 310 -20.94 -0.30 -6.46
N LYS A 311 -21.81 -0.81 -7.35
CA LYS A 311 -21.95 -2.25 -7.57
C LYS A 311 -20.63 -2.89 -8.01
N LEU A 312 -19.93 -2.27 -8.97
CA LEU A 312 -18.64 -2.74 -9.43
C LEU A 312 -17.62 -2.79 -8.28
N ILE A 313 -17.53 -1.74 -7.45
CA ILE A 313 -16.63 -1.71 -6.29
C ILE A 313 -16.94 -2.85 -5.34
N LEU A 314 -18.21 -3.02 -4.94
CA LEU A 314 -18.62 -4.07 -4.00
C LEU A 314 -18.37 -5.48 -4.56
N GLU A 315 -18.63 -5.71 -5.84
CA GLU A 315 -18.34 -6.98 -6.49
C GLU A 315 -16.84 -7.23 -6.63
N SER A 316 -16.06 -6.18 -6.91
CA SER A 316 -14.60 -6.29 -7.02
C SER A 316 -13.95 -6.67 -5.68
N VAL A 317 -14.23 -5.96 -4.60
CA VAL A 317 -13.63 -6.29 -3.29
C VAL A 317 -14.06 -7.69 -2.80
N LYS A 318 -15.31 -8.09 -3.03
CA LYS A 318 -15.75 -9.46 -2.72
C LYS A 318 -15.03 -10.50 -3.56
N TYR A 319 -14.85 -10.22 -4.85
CA TYR A 319 -14.14 -11.11 -5.77
C TYR A 319 -12.69 -11.34 -5.36
N TRP A 320 -11.97 -10.27 -5.01
CA TRP A 320 -10.60 -10.39 -4.52
C TRP A 320 -10.49 -11.19 -3.21
N MET A 321 -11.45 -11.04 -2.30
CA MET A 321 -11.48 -11.87 -1.09
C MET A 321 -11.78 -13.34 -1.38
N THR A 322 -12.76 -13.62 -2.24
CA THR A 322 -13.25 -14.99 -2.43
C THR A 322 -12.48 -15.78 -3.47
N GLU A 323 -11.95 -15.11 -4.50
CA GLU A 323 -11.23 -15.76 -5.60
C GLU A 323 -9.71 -15.76 -5.36
N TYR A 324 -9.17 -14.70 -4.75
CA TYR A 324 -7.74 -14.55 -4.49
C TYR A 324 -7.36 -14.67 -3.03
N HIS A 325 -8.32 -14.88 -2.14
CA HIS A 325 -8.15 -15.03 -0.69
C HIS A 325 -7.44 -13.86 -0.01
N VAL A 326 -7.45 -12.65 -0.57
CA VAL A 326 -6.84 -11.50 0.11
C VAL A 326 -7.54 -11.22 1.45
N ASP A 327 -6.78 -10.82 2.48
CA ASP A 327 -7.26 -10.64 3.84
C ASP A 327 -7.83 -9.24 4.09
N GLY A 328 -7.57 -8.32 3.19
CA GLY A 328 -8.04 -6.96 3.35
C GLY A 328 -7.61 -6.00 2.25
N PHE A 329 -7.94 -4.73 2.47
CA PHE A 329 -7.72 -3.66 1.50
C PHE A 329 -7.25 -2.37 2.17
N ARG A 330 -6.38 -1.64 1.48
CA ARG A 330 -6.12 -0.22 1.70
C ARG A 330 -6.77 0.57 0.57
N PHE A 331 -7.61 1.53 0.89
CA PHE A 331 -8.30 2.35 -0.10
C PHE A 331 -7.58 3.68 -0.28
N ASP A 332 -7.05 3.88 -1.49
CA ASP A 332 -6.43 5.12 -1.94
C ASP A 332 -7.44 6.27 -1.90
N LEU A 333 -7.01 7.46 -1.42
CA LEU A 333 -7.83 8.68 -1.32
C LEU A 333 -9.27 8.40 -0.85
N GLY A 334 -9.42 7.70 0.27
CA GLY A 334 -10.68 7.15 0.75
C GLY A 334 -11.82 8.16 0.86
N ASN A 335 -11.54 9.45 1.10
CA ASN A 335 -12.55 10.50 1.13
C ASN A 335 -13.17 10.84 -0.23
N LEU A 336 -12.60 10.38 -1.33
CA LEU A 336 -13.22 10.50 -2.65
C LEU A 336 -14.27 9.40 -2.93
N ILE A 337 -14.29 8.34 -2.14
CA ILE A 337 -15.34 7.32 -2.18
C ILE A 337 -16.53 7.82 -1.34
N ASP A 338 -17.73 7.82 -1.92
CA ASP A 338 -18.91 8.32 -1.22
C ASP A 338 -19.23 7.53 0.06
N PRO A 339 -19.81 8.19 1.10
CA PRO A 339 -20.05 7.56 2.41
C PRO A 339 -20.88 6.28 2.34
N VAL A 340 -21.93 6.24 1.50
CA VAL A 340 -22.79 5.06 1.38
C VAL A 340 -22.03 3.87 0.81
N THR A 341 -21.14 4.10 -0.14
CA THR A 341 -20.28 3.03 -0.69
C THR A 341 -19.31 2.52 0.37
N ARG A 342 -18.70 3.41 1.17
CA ARG A 342 -17.82 3.02 2.29
C ARG A 342 -18.54 2.16 3.33
N GLU A 343 -19.75 2.57 3.75
CA GLU A 343 -20.58 1.81 4.69
C GLU A 343 -20.93 0.41 4.16
N LEU A 344 -21.28 0.30 2.88
CA LEU A 344 -21.60 -0.98 2.25
C LEU A 344 -20.37 -1.88 2.10
N ILE A 345 -19.19 -1.34 1.80
CA ILE A 345 -17.94 -2.10 1.72
C ILE A 345 -17.71 -2.84 3.04
N ILE A 346 -17.65 -2.12 4.16
CA ILE A 346 -17.39 -2.77 5.46
C ILE A 346 -18.49 -3.74 5.85
N ALA A 347 -19.75 -3.38 5.63
CA ALA A 347 -20.87 -4.23 5.95
C ALA A 347 -20.85 -5.57 5.18
N GLU A 348 -20.61 -5.52 3.86
CA GLU A 348 -20.58 -6.73 3.02
C GLU A 348 -19.31 -7.57 3.26
N LEU A 349 -18.14 -6.94 3.42
CA LEU A 349 -16.90 -7.70 3.64
C LEU A 349 -16.86 -8.40 4.99
N LYS A 350 -17.39 -7.77 6.05
CA LYS A 350 -17.51 -8.42 7.37
C LYS A 350 -18.48 -9.61 7.38
N THR A 351 -19.41 -9.71 6.43
CA THR A 351 -20.24 -10.92 6.28
C THR A 351 -19.46 -12.10 5.69
N LEU A 352 -18.40 -11.83 4.92
CA LEU A 352 -17.50 -12.86 4.38
C LEU A 352 -16.44 -13.25 5.41
N ASN A 353 -15.77 -12.25 5.96
CA ASN A 353 -14.74 -12.41 6.99
C ASN A 353 -14.89 -11.35 8.07
N PRO A 354 -15.35 -11.68 9.29
CA PRO A 354 -15.46 -10.71 10.39
C PRO A 354 -14.16 -10.00 10.74
N ASN A 355 -13.01 -10.62 10.42
CA ASN A 355 -11.68 -10.10 10.70
C ASN A 355 -11.03 -9.43 9.48
N VAL A 356 -11.80 -9.10 8.45
CA VAL A 356 -11.27 -8.40 7.25
C VAL A 356 -10.56 -7.11 7.66
N ILE A 357 -9.37 -6.88 7.10
CA ILE A 357 -8.55 -5.71 7.37
C ILE A 357 -8.95 -4.61 6.37
N ILE A 358 -9.41 -3.47 6.88
CA ILE A 358 -9.84 -2.34 6.05
C ILE A 358 -9.12 -1.08 6.50
N LEU A 359 -8.29 -0.55 5.62
CA LEU A 359 -7.48 0.65 5.83
C LEU A 359 -7.88 1.73 4.82
N ALA A 360 -7.82 3.00 5.20
CA ALA A 360 -8.07 4.11 4.29
C ALA A 360 -7.01 5.20 4.41
N GLU A 361 -6.68 5.82 3.29
CA GLU A 361 -6.18 7.17 3.31
C GLU A 361 -7.33 8.11 3.67
N PRO A 362 -7.25 8.83 4.80
CA PRO A 362 -8.37 9.66 5.26
C PRO A 362 -8.42 11.05 4.61
N TRP A 363 -7.86 11.19 3.42
CA TRP A 363 -7.84 12.44 2.63
C TRP A 363 -8.30 12.22 1.18
N GLY A 364 -8.13 13.27 0.33
CA GLY A 364 -8.62 13.37 -1.03
C GLY A 364 -9.54 14.60 -1.14
N ASN A 365 -10.81 14.51 -0.83
CA ASN A 365 -11.72 15.65 -0.71
C ASN A 365 -11.96 15.96 0.78
N GLY A 366 -10.98 16.58 1.45
CA GLY A 366 -10.98 16.82 2.89
C GLY A 366 -10.06 15.85 3.64
N TYR A 367 -10.13 15.87 4.98
CA TYR A 367 -9.38 15.03 5.92
C TYR A 367 -10.29 14.57 7.03
N ASP A 368 -10.58 13.27 7.13
CA ASP A 368 -11.60 12.74 8.03
C ASP A 368 -11.27 11.37 8.66
N PRO A 369 -10.16 11.24 9.42
CA PRO A 369 -9.86 9.99 10.13
C PRO A 369 -10.95 9.59 11.15
N ALA A 370 -11.60 10.59 11.78
CA ALA A 370 -12.65 10.33 12.75
C ALA A 370 -13.87 9.69 12.10
N GLY A 371 -14.32 10.20 10.94
CA GLY A 371 -15.44 9.60 10.21
C GLY A 371 -15.14 8.19 9.71
N PHE A 372 -13.90 7.88 9.33
CA PHE A 372 -13.50 6.50 9.03
C PHE A 372 -13.55 5.62 10.27
N SER A 373 -13.02 6.12 11.41
CA SER A 373 -13.03 5.39 12.66
C SER A 373 -14.44 5.11 13.17
N ASP A 374 -15.36 6.08 13.04
CA ASP A 374 -16.78 5.92 13.41
C ASP A 374 -17.48 4.83 12.58
N MET A 375 -17.08 4.64 11.31
CA MET A 375 -17.57 3.55 10.45
C MET A 375 -16.91 2.20 10.75
N GLY A 376 -15.86 2.15 11.58
CA GLY A 376 -15.10 0.94 11.88
C GLY A 376 -13.98 0.63 10.89
N TRP A 377 -13.51 1.62 10.15
CA TRP A 377 -12.31 1.52 9.30
C TRP A 377 -11.08 2.03 10.06
N ALA A 378 -9.95 1.40 9.85
CA ALA A 378 -8.68 1.99 10.23
C ALA A 378 -8.24 3.04 9.18
N SER A 379 -7.44 4.01 9.59
CA SER A 379 -6.87 5.00 8.68
C SER A 379 -5.51 5.51 9.13
N PHE A 380 -4.73 6.02 8.18
CA PHE A 380 -3.39 6.52 8.42
C PHE A 380 -3.39 7.72 9.37
N ASN A 381 -2.52 7.66 10.41
CA ASN A 381 -2.40 8.67 11.45
C ASN A 381 -1.24 9.62 11.17
N ASP A 382 -1.46 10.61 10.30
CA ASP A 382 -0.41 11.61 10.00
C ASP A 382 -0.15 12.58 11.14
N GLN A 383 -1.04 12.71 12.14
CA GLN A 383 -0.69 13.44 13.37
C GLN A 383 0.43 12.73 14.13
N PHE A 384 0.38 11.39 14.20
CA PHE A 384 1.46 10.58 14.76
C PHE A 384 2.75 10.76 13.96
N ARG A 385 2.71 10.53 12.64
CA ARG A 385 3.85 10.68 11.74
C ARG A 385 4.52 12.04 11.90
N ASN A 386 3.74 13.10 11.77
CA ASN A 386 4.23 14.47 11.79
C ASN A 386 4.73 14.87 13.20
N GLY A 387 4.04 14.44 14.25
CA GLY A 387 4.46 14.71 15.62
C GLY A 387 5.77 14.03 16.01
N VAL A 388 6.02 12.83 15.50
CA VAL A 388 7.24 12.05 15.83
C VAL A 388 8.42 12.49 14.97
N LYS A 389 8.32 12.44 13.63
CA LYS A 389 9.45 12.78 12.74
C LYS A 389 9.43 14.24 12.27
N GLY A 390 8.27 14.83 12.11
CA GLY A 390 8.06 16.12 11.45
C GLY A 390 7.27 15.98 10.15
N GLN A 391 6.77 17.12 9.64
CA GLN A 391 6.06 17.19 8.38
C GLN A 391 7.01 17.50 7.22
N ASN A 392 8.02 18.33 7.46
CA ASN A 392 8.99 18.76 6.46
C ASN A 392 10.41 18.66 7.04
N PRO A 393 11.37 18.01 6.37
CA PRO A 393 12.71 17.81 6.90
C PRO A 393 13.54 19.11 6.99
N ILE A 394 13.11 20.19 6.33
CA ILE A 394 13.86 21.46 6.30
C ILE A 394 13.47 22.36 7.46
N ASP A 395 12.18 22.54 7.72
CA ASP A 395 11.68 23.60 8.60
C ASP A 395 10.57 23.19 9.58
N ASP A 396 10.10 21.93 9.54
CA ASP A 396 9.05 21.44 10.43
C ASP A 396 9.36 20.05 10.99
N LEU A 397 10.41 20.00 11.84
CA LEU A 397 10.92 18.80 12.49
C LEU A 397 10.11 18.44 13.73
N GLY A 398 10.05 17.14 14.06
CA GLY A 398 9.28 16.59 15.17
C GLY A 398 10.11 16.17 16.38
N PHE A 399 9.48 15.33 17.21
CA PHE A 399 9.99 14.90 18.51
C PHE A 399 11.40 14.32 18.46
N ILE A 400 11.71 13.44 17.50
CA ILE A 400 13.03 12.78 17.43
C ILE A 400 14.17 13.77 17.20
N PHE A 401 13.90 14.93 16.62
CA PHE A 401 14.87 16.01 16.41
C PHE A 401 14.92 17.04 17.57
N GLY A 402 14.29 16.72 18.70
CA GLY A 402 14.23 17.65 19.82
C GLY A 402 13.37 18.88 19.55
N SER A 403 12.33 18.73 18.74
CA SER A 403 11.43 19.80 18.32
C SER A 403 9.96 19.46 18.56
N TRP A 404 9.11 20.47 18.57
CA TRP A 404 7.65 20.33 18.60
C TRP A 404 7.09 20.72 17.24
N GLN A 405 6.73 19.73 16.44
CA GLN A 405 6.06 19.99 15.18
C GLN A 405 4.72 20.73 15.41
N GLY A 406 4.55 21.88 14.78
CA GLY A 406 3.32 22.68 14.87
C GLY A 406 2.95 23.06 16.31
N LYS A 407 1.77 22.63 16.77
CA LYS A 407 1.25 22.85 18.13
C LYS A 407 1.45 21.64 19.06
N ASN A 408 2.28 20.67 18.68
CA ASN A 408 2.53 19.51 19.50
C ASN A 408 3.21 19.85 20.84
N SER A 409 3.06 18.97 21.77
CA SER A 409 3.54 19.12 23.16
C SER A 409 3.70 17.74 23.78
N GLN A 410 4.14 17.69 25.03
CA GLN A 410 4.21 16.43 25.78
C GLN A 410 2.86 15.69 25.82
N LYS A 411 1.73 16.42 25.91
CA LYS A 411 0.39 15.82 25.84
C LYS A 411 0.11 15.17 24.50
N SER A 412 0.67 15.71 23.42
CA SER A 412 0.52 15.08 22.10
C SER A 412 1.28 13.74 22.04
N LEU A 413 2.49 13.67 22.60
CA LEU A 413 3.23 12.41 22.70
C LEU A 413 2.48 11.38 23.56
N GLN A 414 1.92 11.79 24.70
CA GLN A 414 1.10 10.93 25.54
C GLN A 414 -0.09 10.36 24.75
N ARG A 415 -0.80 11.22 24.00
CA ARG A 415 -1.89 10.82 23.13
C ARG A 415 -1.46 9.83 22.06
N TYR A 416 -0.29 10.04 21.45
CA TYR A 416 0.23 9.15 20.40
C TYR A 416 0.52 7.75 20.94
N VAL A 417 1.19 7.64 22.07
CA VAL A 417 1.50 6.33 22.66
C VAL A 417 0.26 5.58 23.14
N THR A 418 -0.84 6.27 23.45
CA THR A 418 -2.13 5.67 23.84
C THR A 418 -3.11 5.49 22.67
N GLY A 419 -2.64 5.49 21.41
CA GLY A 419 -3.46 5.17 20.24
C GLY A 419 -4.30 6.32 19.67
N SER A 420 -3.99 7.58 20.03
CA SER A 420 -4.68 8.78 19.47
C SER A 420 -6.20 8.77 19.61
N LEU A 421 -6.71 8.27 20.73
CA LEU A 421 -8.14 8.13 20.99
C LEU A 421 -8.86 9.47 21.18
N THR A 422 -10.13 9.55 20.76
CA THR A 422 -10.98 10.74 20.88
C THR A 422 -11.13 11.21 22.31
N GLN A 423 -11.20 10.30 23.29
CA GLN A 423 -11.26 10.63 24.71
C GLN A 423 -10.01 11.36 25.23
N SER A 424 -8.85 11.20 24.56
CA SER A 424 -7.60 11.94 24.84
C SER A 424 -7.39 13.14 23.91
N GLY A 425 -8.40 13.51 23.10
CA GLY A 425 -8.31 14.58 22.10
C GLY A 425 -7.63 14.15 20.79
N GLY A 426 -7.62 12.86 20.50
CA GLY A 426 -7.24 12.27 19.22
C GLY A 426 -8.40 12.13 18.24
N GLN A 427 -8.27 11.24 17.28
CA GLN A 427 -9.18 11.12 16.13
C GLN A 427 -9.87 9.74 16.02
N TYR A 428 -9.50 8.77 16.85
CA TYR A 428 -9.98 7.39 16.74
C TYR A 428 -10.85 6.99 17.92
N ILE A 429 -11.92 6.23 17.67
CA ILE A 429 -12.76 5.65 18.71
C ILE A 429 -12.21 4.32 19.24
N ASN A 430 -11.30 3.69 18.49
CA ASN A 430 -10.65 2.44 18.82
C ASN A 430 -9.16 2.53 18.45
N VAL A 431 -8.28 2.01 19.30
CA VAL A 431 -6.81 2.01 19.05
C VAL A 431 -6.45 1.29 17.75
N ALA A 432 -7.15 0.19 17.43
CA ALA A 432 -6.94 -0.56 16.18
C ALA A 432 -7.22 0.24 14.91
N HIS A 433 -7.99 1.33 14.99
CA HIS A 433 -8.26 2.19 13.84
C HIS A 433 -7.13 3.18 13.55
N SER A 434 -6.20 3.38 14.48
CA SER A 434 -5.03 4.25 14.30
C SER A 434 -3.90 3.48 13.62
N VAL A 435 -3.67 3.72 12.32
CA VAL A 435 -2.52 3.17 11.60
C VAL A 435 -1.33 4.09 11.81
N ASN A 436 -0.45 3.72 12.74
CA ASN A 436 0.74 4.48 13.07
C ASN A 436 1.86 4.16 12.10
N TYR A 437 2.42 5.18 11.48
CA TYR A 437 3.48 5.06 10.50
C TYR A 437 4.45 6.25 10.59
N LEU A 438 5.65 6.10 10.04
CA LEU A 438 6.64 7.15 9.94
C LEU A 438 7.04 7.44 8.50
N GLU A 439 6.87 6.48 7.62
CA GLU A 439 7.00 6.61 6.17
C GLU A 439 6.02 5.67 5.46
N SER A 440 5.77 5.93 4.20
CA SER A 440 5.08 5.10 3.22
C SER A 440 5.77 5.21 1.87
N HIS A 441 5.19 4.64 0.81
CA HIS A 441 5.71 4.85 -0.55
C HIS A 441 5.75 6.34 -0.95
N ASP A 442 4.78 7.14 -0.48
CA ASP A 442 4.72 8.60 -0.67
C ASP A 442 5.70 9.35 0.22
N ASP A 443 6.14 10.52 -0.23
CA ASP A 443 7.09 11.41 0.43
C ASP A 443 8.50 10.81 0.60
N HIS A 444 9.31 11.47 1.45
CA HIS A 444 10.64 11.00 1.80
C HIS A 444 10.57 9.73 2.64
N THR A 445 11.50 8.81 2.43
CA THR A 445 11.75 7.74 3.40
C THR A 445 12.12 8.36 4.75
N LEU A 446 11.96 7.61 5.84
CA LEU A 446 12.40 8.07 7.16
C LEU A 446 13.93 8.32 7.17
N GLY A 447 14.68 7.45 6.49
CA GLY A 447 16.10 7.59 6.32
C GLY A 447 16.48 8.91 5.63
N ASP A 448 15.86 9.23 4.51
CA ASP A 448 16.10 10.48 3.79
C ASP A 448 15.61 11.71 4.55
N PHE A 449 14.46 11.62 5.20
CA PHE A 449 13.97 12.67 6.09
C PHE A 449 14.98 12.99 7.20
N ILE A 450 15.57 11.95 7.79
CA ILE A 450 16.59 12.10 8.84
C ILE A 450 17.88 12.70 8.27
N ARG A 451 18.36 12.25 7.11
CA ARG A 451 19.59 12.80 6.46
C ARG A 451 19.45 14.29 6.18
N ILE A 452 18.31 14.70 5.63
CA ILE A 452 18.03 16.12 5.35
C ILE A 452 17.83 16.89 6.66
N GLY A 453 16.99 16.40 7.56
CA GLY A 453 16.65 17.07 8.82
C GLY A 453 17.82 17.21 9.81
N SER A 454 18.80 16.32 9.74
CA SER A 454 20.05 16.45 10.50
C SER A 454 21.08 17.38 9.84
N GLY A 455 20.81 17.83 8.61
CA GLY A 455 21.72 18.69 7.85
C GLY A 455 22.94 17.97 7.26
N GLN A 456 22.89 16.64 7.16
CA GLN A 456 23.95 15.86 6.52
C GLN A 456 23.91 15.98 5.01
N VAL A 457 22.71 16.05 4.44
CA VAL A 457 22.45 16.22 3.01
C VAL A 457 21.54 17.43 2.84
N ASP A 458 21.88 18.36 1.95
CA ASP A 458 20.93 19.37 1.49
C ASP A 458 20.00 18.74 0.43
N GLU A 459 18.72 19.12 0.41
CA GLU A 459 17.75 18.59 -0.59
C GLU A 459 18.20 18.79 -2.05
N ASN A 460 19.12 19.74 -2.28
CA ASN A 460 19.66 20.05 -3.59
C ASN A 460 20.99 19.39 -3.90
N ASP A 461 21.60 18.71 -2.92
CA ASP A 461 22.85 18.00 -3.11
C ASP A 461 22.72 16.88 -4.14
N ARG A 462 23.82 16.63 -4.83
CA ARG A 462 23.95 15.50 -5.75
C ARG A 462 24.81 14.43 -5.11
N ILE A 463 24.17 13.35 -4.77
CA ILE A 463 24.79 12.16 -4.19
C ILE A 463 25.41 11.35 -5.32
N SER A 464 26.72 11.20 -5.30
CA SER A 464 27.49 10.45 -6.30
C SER A 464 27.67 8.98 -5.91
N ASP A 465 27.77 8.70 -4.62
CA ASP A 465 27.84 7.35 -4.08
C ASP A 465 26.57 7.05 -3.26
N ARG A 466 25.69 6.22 -3.83
CA ARG A 466 24.41 5.87 -3.23
C ARG A 466 24.60 4.96 -2.01
N LEU A 467 25.56 4.03 -2.10
CA LEU A 467 25.79 3.07 -1.03
C LEU A 467 26.40 3.77 0.19
N GLU A 468 27.37 4.69 -0.03
CA GLU A 468 27.91 5.54 1.04
C GLU A 468 26.82 6.40 1.68
N ASN A 469 25.94 6.99 0.88
CA ASN A 469 24.80 7.78 1.39
C ASN A 469 23.81 6.93 2.21
N SER A 470 23.68 5.65 1.90
CA SER A 470 22.77 4.74 2.62
C SER A 470 23.32 4.31 3.98
N LEU A 471 24.63 4.38 4.22
CA LEU A 471 25.22 4.06 5.52
C LEU A 471 24.66 4.99 6.60
N VAL A 472 24.19 4.40 7.69
CA VAL A 472 23.60 5.13 8.85
C VAL A 472 24.53 5.02 10.05
N GLU A 473 25.07 6.14 10.47
CA GLU A 473 25.98 6.20 11.61
C GLU A 473 25.60 7.31 12.60
N ASN A 474 26.19 7.25 13.81
CA ASN A 474 26.12 8.32 14.82
C ASN A 474 24.69 8.85 15.05
N ASP A 475 24.49 10.16 14.87
CA ASP A 475 23.22 10.82 15.15
C ASP A 475 22.06 10.28 14.30
N GLN A 476 22.32 9.85 13.06
CA GLN A 476 21.26 9.27 12.21
C GLN A 476 20.79 7.91 12.75
N LEU A 477 21.73 7.07 13.19
CA LEU A 477 21.40 5.78 13.78
C LEU A 477 20.57 5.97 15.05
N THR A 478 20.93 6.92 15.91
CA THR A 478 20.17 7.20 17.13
C THR A 478 18.77 7.77 16.83
N LEU A 479 18.64 8.64 15.82
CA LEU A 479 17.35 9.16 15.37
C LEU A 479 16.44 8.05 14.84
N ASN A 480 16.96 7.16 13.99
CA ASN A 480 16.21 6.01 13.46
C ASN A 480 15.83 5.04 14.58
N LYS A 481 16.72 4.72 15.52
CA LYS A 481 16.41 3.86 16.67
C LYS A 481 15.33 4.47 17.57
N LEU A 482 15.38 5.77 17.86
CA LEU A 482 14.37 6.46 18.66
C LEU A 482 13.01 6.47 17.96
N ALA A 483 13.00 6.69 16.63
CA ALA A 483 11.79 6.65 15.80
C ALA A 483 11.16 5.25 15.82
N ALA A 484 11.96 4.20 15.63
CA ALA A 484 11.53 2.81 15.69
C ALA A 484 10.94 2.44 17.06
N LEU A 485 11.60 2.85 18.15
CA LEU A 485 11.14 2.59 19.50
C LEU A 485 9.80 3.30 19.77
N PHE A 486 9.65 4.55 19.35
CA PHE A 486 8.38 5.28 19.50
C PHE A 486 7.25 4.58 18.76
N LEU A 487 7.48 4.18 17.50
CA LEU A 487 6.48 3.50 16.67
C LEU A 487 6.05 2.17 17.29
N LEU A 488 7.01 1.33 17.66
CA LEU A 488 6.76 -0.05 18.08
C LEU A 488 6.30 -0.20 19.54
N THR A 489 6.39 0.87 20.35
CA THR A 489 5.86 0.90 21.72
C THR A 489 4.53 1.64 21.85
N SER A 490 3.98 2.19 20.76
CA SER A 490 2.71 2.89 20.75
C SER A 490 1.54 1.94 20.47
N GLN A 491 0.38 2.20 21.08
CA GLN A 491 -0.89 1.51 20.77
C GLN A 491 -1.33 1.82 19.34
N GLY A 492 -2.01 0.87 18.72
CA GLY A 492 -2.55 0.95 17.36
C GLY A 492 -1.87 0.01 16.39
N THR A 493 -2.39 -0.05 15.17
CA THR A 493 -1.80 -0.80 14.07
C THR A 493 -0.43 -0.22 13.69
N THR A 494 0.59 -1.04 13.67
CA THR A 494 1.94 -0.62 13.27
C THR A 494 2.13 -0.80 11.77
N PHE A 495 2.68 0.21 11.11
CA PHE A 495 2.94 0.20 9.68
C PHE A 495 4.39 0.57 9.38
N LEU A 496 5.06 -0.25 8.58
CA LEU A 496 6.44 -0.08 8.13
C LEU A 496 6.44 -0.08 6.60
N HIS A 497 7.24 0.79 6.00
CA HIS A 497 7.51 0.76 4.57
C HIS A 497 8.78 -0.05 4.29
N ALA A 498 8.79 -0.78 3.17
CA ALA A 498 9.91 -1.64 2.77
C ALA A 498 11.23 -0.86 2.68
N GLY A 499 12.19 -1.27 3.51
CA GLY A 499 13.49 -0.62 3.62
C GLY A 499 13.60 0.42 4.75
N GLN A 500 12.53 0.73 5.47
CA GLN A 500 12.57 1.62 6.63
C GLN A 500 13.53 1.10 7.69
N GLU A 501 13.58 -0.20 7.89
CA GLU A 501 14.41 -0.88 8.90
C GLU A 501 15.93 -0.83 8.62
N TRP A 502 16.34 -0.42 7.42
CA TRP A 502 17.74 -0.09 7.12
C TRP A 502 17.92 1.34 6.61
N ALA A 503 16.89 2.19 6.82
CA ALA A 503 16.93 3.60 6.44
C ALA A 503 17.25 3.83 4.96
N ARG A 504 16.62 3.04 4.04
CA ARG A 504 16.81 3.15 2.58
C ARG A 504 16.75 4.59 2.09
N SER A 505 17.44 4.87 0.99
CA SER A 505 17.44 6.18 0.35
C SER A 505 16.86 6.11 -1.07
N LYS A 506 15.97 7.05 -1.41
CA LYS A 506 15.42 7.21 -2.76
C LYS A 506 16.25 8.19 -3.60
N VAL A 507 17.56 7.99 -3.69
CA VAL A 507 18.41 8.77 -4.59
C VAL A 507 18.08 8.42 -6.03
N ILE A 508 17.79 9.42 -6.87
CA ILE A 508 17.48 9.21 -8.29
C ILE A 508 18.71 8.65 -9.00
N SER A 509 18.58 7.43 -9.53
CA SER A 509 19.66 6.69 -10.17
C SER A 509 20.04 7.27 -11.52
N ASP A 510 21.25 6.99 -11.95
CA ASP A 510 21.70 7.26 -13.32
C ASP A 510 20.86 6.48 -14.33
N THR A 511 20.46 7.14 -15.38
CA THR A 511 19.61 6.57 -16.42
C THR A 511 19.86 7.27 -17.76
N ASN A 512 19.49 6.62 -18.86
CA ASN A 512 19.54 7.23 -20.18
C ASN A 512 18.43 8.28 -20.43
N VAL A 513 17.50 8.41 -19.48
CA VAL A 513 16.43 9.42 -19.54
C VAL A 513 16.99 10.78 -19.11
N PRO A 514 16.75 11.86 -19.85
CA PRO A 514 17.26 13.19 -19.47
C PRO A 514 16.46 13.74 -18.27
N ASP A 515 17.01 13.55 -17.09
CA ASP A 515 16.47 14.09 -15.83
C ASP A 515 17.53 14.95 -15.11
N LYS A 516 17.15 16.20 -14.81
CA LYS A 516 18.01 17.14 -14.07
C LYS A 516 18.11 16.79 -12.58
N LYS A 517 17.25 15.89 -12.07
CA LYS A 517 17.20 15.48 -10.67
C LYS A 517 18.10 14.28 -10.36
N ILE A 518 18.75 13.67 -11.38
CA ILE A 518 19.67 12.52 -11.15
C ILE A 518 20.67 12.87 -10.03
N GLY A 519 20.82 11.94 -9.10
CA GLY A 519 21.66 12.06 -7.90
C GLY A 519 21.02 12.82 -6.72
N LYS A 520 19.83 13.40 -6.88
CA LYS A 520 19.10 14.01 -5.76
C LYS A 520 18.19 12.99 -5.07
N ILE A 521 17.86 13.26 -3.81
CA ILE A 521 16.82 12.52 -3.09
C ILE A 521 15.45 12.84 -3.70
N ASP A 522 14.62 11.83 -3.89
CA ASP A 522 13.27 11.95 -4.44
C ASP A 522 12.19 11.69 -3.39
N HIS A 523 11.27 12.59 -3.25
CA HIS A 523 10.10 12.43 -2.38
C HIS A 523 8.88 11.90 -3.14
N ASN A 524 8.92 11.83 -4.49
CA ASN A 524 7.80 11.41 -5.33
C ASN A 524 8.31 10.61 -6.53
N SER A 525 8.62 9.34 -6.29
CA SER A 525 9.29 8.46 -7.26
C SER A 525 8.35 7.56 -8.06
N TYR A 526 7.05 7.93 -8.16
CA TYR A 526 5.98 7.09 -8.74
C TYR A 526 6.24 6.63 -10.19
N GLU A 527 7.10 7.32 -10.93
CA GLU A 527 7.41 7.03 -12.32
C GLU A 527 8.70 6.22 -12.53
N LYS A 528 9.41 5.84 -11.46
CA LYS A 528 10.77 5.29 -11.56
C LYS A 528 10.81 3.78 -11.33
N ASP A 529 10.70 3.01 -12.43
CA ASP A 529 10.97 1.57 -12.44
C ASP A 529 12.49 1.32 -12.61
N ASN A 530 13.24 1.67 -11.58
CA ASN A 530 14.70 1.56 -11.57
C ASN A 530 15.23 1.54 -10.12
N GLU A 531 16.54 1.56 -9.96
CA GLU A 531 17.23 1.52 -8.67
C GLU A 531 16.83 2.65 -7.68
N THR A 532 16.08 3.68 -8.08
CA THR A 532 15.53 4.67 -7.15
C THR A 532 14.50 4.02 -6.22
N ASN A 533 13.67 3.12 -6.77
CA ASN A 533 12.64 2.41 -6.04
C ASN A 533 13.04 0.97 -5.67
N TRP A 534 13.80 0.29 -6.54
CA TRP A 534 14.19 -1.10 -6.29
C TRP A 534 15.04 -1.22 -5.02
N LEU A 535 14.71 -2.18 -4.17
CA LEU A 535 15.41 -2.39 -2.90
C LEU A 535 16.80 -2.99 -3.12
N ASN A 536 17.80 -2.25 -2.70
CA ASN A 536 19.18 -2.73 -2.70
C ASN A 536 19.48 -3.47 -1.39
N TRP A 537 19.58 -4.77 -1.45
CA TRP A 537 19.80 -5.64 -0.28
C TRP A 537 21.22 -5.53 0.31
N ASP A 538 22.17 -4.95 -0.43
CA ASP A 538 23.50 -4.63 0.10
C ASP A 538 23.43 -3.47 1.10
N GLU A 539 22.46 -2.56 0.96
CA GLU A 539 22.20 -1.49 1.95
C GLU A 539 21.67 -2.06 3.28
N LYS A 540 20.87 -3.14 3.22
CA LYS A 540 20.44 -3.87 4.42
C LYS A 540 21.62 -4.45 5.17
N GLU A 541 22.57 -5.10 4.46
CA GLU A 541 23.77 -5.67 5.07
C GLU A 541 24.65 -4.57 5.70
N LEU A 542 24.74 -3.42 5.03
CA LEU A 542 25.49 -2.26 5.52
C LEU A 542 24.92 -1.71 6.84
N ASN A 543 23.59 -1.76 7.01
CA ASN A 543 22.86 -1.21 8.16
C ASN A 543 22.27 -2.30 9.08
N GLU A 544 22.92 -3.46 9.20
CA GLU A 544 22.45 -4.62 9.96
C GLU A 544 22.14 -4.30 11.43
N GLU A 545 22.86 -3.35 12.02
CA GLU A 545 22.61 -2.90 13.41
C GLU A 545 21.21 -2.32 13.55
N LEU A 546 20.78 -1.49 12.62
CA LEU A 546 19.44 -0.89 12.63
C LEU A 546 18.37 -1.95 12.34
N VAL A 547 18.60 -2.84 11.35
CA VAL A 547 17.72 -3.97 11.05
C VAL A 547 17.50 -4.85 12.28
N SER A 548 18.59 -5.20 12.98
CA SER A 548 18.52 -6.00 14.20
C SER A 548 17.76 -5.29 15.32
N TYR A 549 17.86 -3.97 15.41
CA TYR A 549 17.11 -3.17 16.37
C TYR A 549 15.60 -3.21 16.09
N TYR A 550 15.18 -3.03 14.83
CA TYR A 550 13.77 -3.17 14.41
C TYR A 550 13.23 -4.58 14.71
N LYS A 551 13.98 -5.63 14.33
CA LYS A 551 13.58 -7.03 14.60
C LYS A 551 13.36 -7.28 16.10
N GLY A 552 14.28 -6.80 16.93
CA GLY A 552 14.18 -6.93 18.37
C GLY A 552 12.98 -6.18 18.96
N LEU A 553 12.70 -4.96 18.50
CA LEU A 553 11.51 -4.20 18.92
C LEU A 553 10.21 -4.87 18.49
N ILE A 554 10.15 -5.42 17.26
CA ILE A 554 9.00 -6.21 16.80
C ILE A 554 8.78 -7.42 17.71
N GLN A 555 9.86 -8.09 18.11
CA GLN A 555 9.76 -9.23 19.02
C GLN A 555 9.31 -8.81 20.42
N ILE A 556 9.81 -7.70 20.97
CA ILE A 556 9.34 -7.12 22.23
C ILE A 556 7.84 -6.83 22.13
N ARG A 557 7.39 -6.13 21.08
CA ARG A 557 5.98 -5.82 20.86
C ARG A 557 5.11 -7.07 20.83
N LYS A 558 5.56 -8.16 20.18
CA LYS A 558 4.84 -9.45 20.12
C LYS A 558 4.81 -10.17 21.46
N ASN A 559 5.91 -10.15 22.20
CA ASN A 559 6.02 -10.83 23.48
C ASN A 559 5.23 -10.13 24.60
N TYR A 560 5.07 -8.83 24.53
CA TYR A 560 4.40 -8.01 25.54
C TYR A 560 3.10 -7.39 24.97
N PRO A 561 1.95 -8.08 25.14
CA PRO A 561 0.67 -7.65 24.61
C PRO A 561 0.22 -6.29 25.16
N GLU A 562 0.78 -5.85 26.28
CA GLU A 562 0.56 -4.55 26.87
C GLU A 562 0.83 -3.39 25.87
N PHE A 563 1.76 -3.53 24.94
CA PHE A 563 2.00 -2.56 23.87
C PHE A 563 0.90 -2.49 22.79
N ARG A 564 -0.08 -3.41 22.84
CA ARG A 564 -1.10 -3.58 21.79
C ARG A 564 -2.52 -3.54 22.32
N HIS A 565 -2.72 -3.93 23.59
CA HIS A 565 -4.03 -4.19 24.21
C HIS A 565 -4.30 -3.42 25.50
N SER A 566 -3.41 -2.51 25.93
CA SER A 566 -3.64 -1.70 27.12
C SER A 566 -4.56 -0.52 26.83
N GLU A 567 -5.38 -0.19 27.80
CA GLU A 567 -6.26 0.99 27.77
C GLU A 567 -5.53 2.23 28.30
N PRO A 568 -5.99 3.45 28.01
CA PRO A 568 -5.35 4.67 28.51
C PRO A 568 -5.15 4.74 30.02
N GLU A 569 -6.01 4.08 30.79
CA GLU A 569 -5.98 4.01 32.25
C GLU A 569 -4.82 3.17 32.79
N ASP A 570 -4.26 2.28 31.98
CA ASP A 570 -3.11 1.43 32.34
C ASP A 570 -1.77 2.19 32.31
N TYR A 571 -1.79 3.45 31.82
CA TYR A 571 -0.61 4.30 31.67
C TYR A 571 -0.43 5.26 32.84
N GLU A 572 0.70 5.16 33.52
CA GLU A 572 1.14 6.15 34.51
C GLU A 572 2.25 7.03 33.93
N PHE A 573 1.90 8.21 33.43
CA PHE A 573 2.85 9.13 32.84
C PHE A 573 3.70 9.88 33.87
N VAL A 574 5.02 9.92 33.65
CA VAL A 574 5.94 10.71 34.46
C VAL A 574 5.82 12.19 34.10
N ASN A 575 5.66 13.05 35.10
CA ASN A 575 5.66 14.50 34.88
C ASN A 575 7.08 15.02 34.57
N LEU A 576 7.33 15.34 33.32
CA LEU A 576 8.63 15.80 32.82
C LEU A 576 8.71 17.32 32.64
N GLY A 577 7.66 18.06 33.02
CA GLY A 577 7.58 19.51 32.88
C GLY A 577 7.61 19.96 31.41
N LYS A 578 8.62 20.78 31.04
CA LYS A 578 8.77 21.31 29.67
C LYS A 578 9.79 20.52 28.81
N LYS A 579 10.23 19.35 29.26
CA LYS A 579 11.22 18.57 28.53
C LYS A 579 10.60 17.96 27.27
N ILE A 580 11.39 17.85 26.20
CA ILE A 580 11.01 17.14 24.97
C ILE A 580 11.29 15.66 25.19
N ALA A 581 10.40 15.03 25.94
CA ALA A 581 10.51 13.65 26.36
C ALA A 581 9.16 13.10 26.75
N VAL A 582 9.02 11.79 26.73
CA VAL A 582 7.88 11.07 27.29
C VAL A 582 8.39 9.86 28.09
N ALA A 583 7.80 9.63 29.26
CA ALA A 583 8.08 8.44 30.04
C ALA A 583 6.82 7.98 30.75
N TYR A 584 6.62 6.68 30.84
CA TYR A 584 5.44 6.07 31.43
C TYR A 584 5.72 4.67 31.98
N ALA A 585 5.01 4.32 33.04
CA ALA A 585 4.81 2.92 33.42
C ALA A 585 3.53 2.41 32.76
N LEU A 586 3.53 1.16 32.36
CA LEU A 586 2.42 0.46 31.72
C LEU A 586 2.16 -0.83 32.50
N ASP A 587 0.92 -1.01 33.01
CA ASP A 587 0.48 -2.16 33.81
C ASP A 587 1.39 -2.49 35.02
N ASN A 588 2.13 -1.51 35.52
CA ASN A 588 3.12 -1.65 36.59
C ASN A 588 4.25 -2.67 36.30
N ASN A 589 4.36 -3.18 35.08
CA ASN A 589 5.33 -4.21 34.66
C ASN A 589 6.32 -3.71 33.62
N ILE A 590 5.95 -2.69 32.84
CA ILE A 590 6.75 -2.12 31.76
C ILE A 590 7.04 -0.67 32.10
N PHE A 591 8.25 -0.20 31.88
CA PHE A 591 8.58 1.20 31.94
C PHE A 591 9.27 1.63 30.64
N VAL A 592 8.70 2.61 29.98
CA VAL A 592 9.26 3.16 28.73
C VAL A 592 9.64 4.61 28.96
N ALA A 593 10.81 5.00 28.47
CA ALA A 593 11.26 6.38 28.49
C ALA A 593 11.89 6.73 27.15
N MET A 594 11.56 7.92 26.62
CA MET A 594 12.08 8.44 25.37
C MET A 594 12.50 9.89 25.55
N ASN A 595 13.71 10.21 25.16
CA ASN A 595 14.33 11.50 25.25
C ASN A 595 14.58 12.06 23.85
N GLY A 596 13.78 13.02 23.40
CA GLY A 596 13.97 13.72 22.14
C GLY A 596 14.97 14.88 22.21
N ASP A 597 15.41 15.31 23.40
CA ASP A 597 16.40 16.39 23.50
C ASP A 597 17.74 15.93 22.93
N TYR A 598 18.26 16.66 21.94
CA TYR A 598 19.49 16.30 21.23
C TYR A 598 20.78 16.76 21.92
N LYS A 599 20.67 17.44 23.07
CA LYS A 599 21.84 17.97 23.85
C LYS A 599 21.89 17.44 25.27
N LYS A 600 20.75 17.16 25.89
CA LYS A 600 20.65 16.93 27.32
C LYS A 600 20.17 15.52 27.62
N SER A 601 20.89 14.85 28.53
CA SER A 601 20.43 13.58 29.09
C SER A 601 19.18 13.77 29.94
N LEU A 602 18.27 12.81 29.90
CA LEU A 602 17.08 12.73 30.72
C LEU A 602 17.34 11.85 31.95
N LYS A 603 17.26 12.44 33.13
CA LYS A 603 17.35 11.69 34.39
C LYS A 603 15.98 11.44 34.98
N LEU A 604 15.70 10.20 35.35
CA LEU A 604 14.42 9.74 35.88
C LEU A 604 14.63 8.90 37.13
N ASN A 605 13.67 8.95 38.05
CA ASN A 605 13.52 7.94 39.08
C ASN A 605 12.65 6.80 38.53
N LEU A 606 13.07 5.57 38.71
CA LEU A 606 12.27 4.41 38.35
C LEU A 606 11.22 4.13 39.42
N PRO A 607 10.07 3.53 39.06
CA PRO A 607 9.16 2.98 40.06
C PRO A 607 9.87 1.92 40.93
N VAL A 608 9.36 1.71 42.14
CA VAL A 608 9.98 0.77 43.07
C VAL A 608 10.07 -0.65 42.53
N GLY A 609 11.26 -1.22 42.58
CA GLY A 609 11.56 -2.58 42.11
C GLY A 609 12.85 -2.63 41.28
N ASP A 610 13.23 -3.86 40.91
CA ASP A 610 14.31 -4.12 39.97
C ASP A 610 13.75 -4.26 38.56
N TRP A 611 14.44 -3.66 37.61
CA TRP A 611 14.01 -3.53 36.21
C TRP A 611 15.07 -4.09 35.27
N HIS A 612 14.70 -5.03 34.43
CA HIS A 612 15.52 -5.56 33.35
C HIS A 612 15.44 -4.67 32.11
N VAL A 613 16.56 -4.37 31.49
CA VAL A 613 16.65 -3.55 30.29
C VAL A 613 16.43 -4.44 29.07
N LEU A 614 15.33 -4.27 28.34
CA LEU A 614 15.09 -4.96 27.06
C LEU A 614 15.57 -4.18 25.84
N ALA A 615 15.54 -2.86 25.92
CA ALA A 615 16.01 -1.98 24.85
C ALA A 615 16.66 -0.72 25.43
N ASP A 616 17.70 -0.25 24.81
CA ASP A 616 18.27 1.06 25.07
C ASP A 616 18.81 1.73 23.77
N ALA A 617 19.61 2.80 23.90
CA ALA A 617 20.20 3.49 22.75
C ALA A 617 21.14 2.61 21.91
N GLU A 618 21.74 1.60 22.52
CA GLU A 618 22.78 0.79 21.89
C GLU A 618 22.21 -0.48 21.28
N ARG A 619 21.40 -1.23 22.05
CA ARG A 619 20.97 -2.58 21.66
C ARG A 619 19.60 -3.00 22.20
N ILE A 620 19.10 -4.08 21.63
CA ILE A 620 18.02 -4.89 22.17
C ILE A 620 18.62 -6.08 22.94
N ASP A 621 18.08 -6.36 24.12
CA ASP A 621 18.44 -7.48 24.96
C ASP A 621 17.18 -8.18 25.45
N LEU A 622 16.74 -9.18 24.68
CA LEU A 622 15.49 -9.90 24.94
C LEU A 622 15.54 -10.74 26.23
N GLU A 623 16.71 -11.10 26.71
CA GLU A 623 16.92 -11.87 27.94
C GLU A 623 16.95 -10.95 29.17
N GLY A 624 17.16 -9.64 28.98
CA GLY A 624 17.16 -8.67 30.07
C GLY A 624 18.29 -8.89 31.08
N GLU A 625 19.50 -9.15 30.61
CA GLU A 625 20.65 -9.45 31.48
C GLU A 625 21.02 -8.26 32.39
N ARG A 626 20.85 -7.04 31.90
CA ARG A 626 21.16 -5.81 32.65
C ARG A 626 19.98 -5.39 33.52
N THR A 627 20.22 -5.21 34.81
CA THR A 627 19.23 -4.76 35.78
C THR A 627 19.53 -3.35 36.28
N LEU A 628 18.46 -2.55 36.43
CA LEU A 628 18.47 -1.21 36.98
C LEU A 628 17.53 -1.10 38.16
N SER A 629 17.85 -0.25 39.14
CA SER A 629 16.97 0.10 40.25
C SER A 629 17.11 1.60 40.55
N GLU A 630 16.12 2.21 41.16
CA GLU A 630 16.05 3.58 41.63
C GLU A 630 16.14 4.67 40.56
N LYS A 631 17.19 4.73 39.74
CA LYS A 631 17.45 5.86 38.82
C LYS A 631 17.99 5.39 37.47
N VAL A 632 17.60 6.10 36.43
CA VAL A 632 18.15 5.90 35.08
C VAL A 632 18.52 7.28 34.47
N SER A 633 19.52 7.26 33.59
CA SER A 633 19.89 8.41 32.77
C SER A 633 19.88 7.99 31.30
N LEU A 634 18.95 8.54 30.51
CA LEU A 634 18.91 8.34 29.06
C LEU A 634 19.81 9.37 28.38
N PRO A 635 20.66 8.96 27.45
CA PRO A 635 21.42 9.90 26.59
C PRO A 635 20.48 10.85 25.82
N PRO A 636 21.01 11.91 25.18
CA PRO A 636 20.28 12.66 24.17
C PRO A 636 19.78 11.73 23.06
N THR A 637 18.64 12.05 22.43
CA THR A 637 18.06 11.33 21.28
C THR A 637 18.06 9.82 21.49
N SER A 638 17.42 9.35 22.57
CA SER A 638 17.43 7.92 22.91
C SER A 638 16.14 7.47 23.58
N GLY A 639 15.90 6.16 23.53
CA GLY A 639 14.80 5.51 24.23
C GLY A 639 15.26 4.31 25.05
N MET A 640 14.38 3.84 25.93
CA MET A 640 14.62 2.66 26.77
C MET A 640 13.32 1.94 27.08
N ILE A 641 13.36 0.62 27.06
CA ILE A 641 12.28 -0.26 27.51
C ILE A 641 12.81 -1.10 28.67
N LEU A 642 12.11 -1.05 29.78
CA LEU A 642 12.41 -1.82 30.99
C LEU A 642 11.24 -2.70 31.35
N ILE A 643 11.53 -3.92 31.85
CA ILE A 643 10.57 -4.87 32.33
C ILE A 643 10.87 -5.17 33.81
N LYS A 644 9.84 -5.19 34.65
CA LYS A 644 9.96 -5.48 36.08
C LYS A 644 10.45 -6.90 36.30
N SER A 645 11.34 -7.10 37.28
CA SER A 645 11.82 -8.42 37.64
C SER A 645 10.64 -9.36 37.99
N GLY A 646 10.66 -10.54 37.40
CA GLY A 646 9.55 -11.51 37.49
C GLY A 646 8.54 -11.44 36.36
N SER A 647 8.58 -10.41 35.51
CA SER A 647 7.73 -10.26 34.33
C SER A 647 8.47 -10.54 33.01
N VAL A 648 9.76 -10.85 33.05
CA VAL A 648 10.52 -11.25 31.85
C VAL A 648 9.93 -12.55 31.32
N LYS A 649 9.46 -12.53 30.06
CA LYS A 649 8.88 -13.71 29.42
C LYS A 649 10.01 -14.55 28.82
N ASN A 650 10.30 -15.68 29.43
CA ASN A 650 11.20 -16.68 28.84
C ASN A 650 10.54 -17.22 27.56
N ARG A 651 11.35 -17.44 26.52
CA ARG A 651 10.94 -17.97 25.21
C ARG A 651 10.28 -19.34 25.29
#